data_e0d8e33e398e36c8adadacb71b851816
#
_entry.id   e0d8e33e398e36c8adadacb71b851816
#
_cell.length_a   1.000
_cell.length_b   1.000
_cell.length_c   1.000
_cell.angle_alpha   90.00
_cell.angle_beta   90.00
_cell.angle_gamma   90.00
#
_symmetry.space_group_name_H-M   'P 1'
#
loop_
_entity.id
_entity.type
_entity.pdbx_description
1 polymer ?
#
loop_
_entity_poly.entity_id
_entity_poly.type
_entity_poly.pdbx_seq_one_letter_code
_entity_poly.pdbx_strand_id
1 'polypeptide(L)'
;MSAQPEQTVKLTVDGREVEVPKGTGLIESAAFAGVEIPVFCYEPRLGPPVGACRMCLVEVEGIPKLQAGCTLTAQDGMVVKTAQTSPKAAQGQNATLEFILVNHPLDCPVCDKGGECPLQDLTFRWGPGASRMTFPKRTLEKPIPLSPTISLDRERCILCYRCTRFSENVAEDGQLVARNRGALSLITTFEDEPYSGAFTGNVTELCPVGALLPTQYRFEARPWEIQNVPTVCGLCPVGCNISVTTREGKAKRVLSRNHPEVDGGWLCDKGRFAFGHVAAEDRIREPLERVRRRGFAPLSWEAALDRAEALIRAAGGRIVTALSGSETVEQAYALGKLLRVGAGAHSAVLPEATSSALDAFAAPLSTIGHAELVVVLGDEAVTDRAPIVDLWIRQGRRNGAEVTEAADGNSLPEELTERLRGSDRAVLVWSGRGGGGGARLAELAYSLGFEGKPGCAAFHLPATPNARGVADGWAAAAEGEEQDPEPVALLVVSGDEAAADPAVRAMAERAEHVLAITMYHGLAVGWADLVLPGTSYLERDGSYVNLEGRVQRLRRATIPPAPDELAWISRLAERFGVAVSPHAAVVFAELSERLYDGLAYAEVGERAPLPARPAYQAPPPAAVQPSPPPPAPPGEHFLADLRLQRYRPLFSGPAVERTPELQFQRPPAEIELAAEDADRRQIATGDTVSVRSNGTAIELRARVSRALAAGTARIAEEHAGDLHRDVEVVKA
;
A
#
# COMPACT_ATOMS: atom_id res chain seq x y z
N MET A 1 20.00 -24.86 -18.72
CA MET A 1 19.09 -25.77 -19.46
C MET A 1 18.54 -25.00 -20.66
N SER A 2 18.71 -25.49 -21.89
CA SER A 2 18.13 -24.88 -23.09
C SER A 2 16.61 -24.84 -22.92
N ALA A 3 16.01 -23.65 -22.96
CA ALA A 3 14.57 -23.49 -23.03
C ALA A 3 14.05 -24.36 -24.17
N GLN A 4 13.21 -25.36 -23.88
CA GLN A 4 12.47 -26.05 -24.93
C GLN A 4 11.65 -24.97 -25.64
N PRO A 5 11.63 -24.97 -26.99
CA PRO A 5 10.81 -24.00 -27.72
C PRO A 5 9.36 -24.15 -27.24
N GLU A 6 8.77 -23.04 -26.77
CA GLU A 6 7.37 -23.02 -26.37
C GLU A 6 6.53 -23.55 -27.52
N GLN A 7 5.77 -24.60 -27.28
CA GLN A 7 4.87 -25.15 -28.29
C GLN A 7 3.81 -24.09 -28.59
N THR A 8 3.77 -23.64 -29.82
CA THR A 8 2.73 -22.73 -30.31
C THR A 8 1.59 -23.50 -30.99
N VAL A 9 0.45 -22.91 -31.05
CA VAL A 9 -0.74 -23.38 -31.78
C VAL A 9 -1.24 -22.30 -32.71
N LYS A 10 -1.71 -22.69 -33.89
CA LYS A 10 -2.28 -21.79 -34.91
C LYS A 10 -3.79 -21.92 -34.93
N LEU A 11 -4.47 -20.80 -34.87
CA LEU A 11 -5.93 -20.76 -35.01
C LEU A 11 -6.37 -19.58 -35.87
N THR A 12 -7.60 -19.64 -36.32
CA THR A 12 -8.21 -18.58 -37.14
C THR A 12 -9.36 -17.95 -36.35
N VAL A 13 -9.34 -16.63 -36.18
CA VAL A 13 -10.43 -15.86 -35.55
C VAL A 13 -10.94 -14.84 -36.55
N ASP A 14 -12.22 -14.95 -36.95
CA ASP A 14 -12.85 -14.09 -37.97
C ASP A 14 -12.06 -13.98 -39.27
N GLY A 15 -11.47 -15.09 -39.72
CA GLY A 15 -10.64 -15.16 -40.92
C GLY A 15 -9.20 -14.63 -40.77
N ARG A 16 -8.78 -14.25 -39.55
CA ARG A 16 -7.42 -13.82 -39.22
C ARG A 16 -6.65 -14.97 -38.57
N GLU A 17 -5.55 -15.37 -39.16
CA GLU A 17 -4.65 -16.35 -38.57
C GLU A 17 -3.85 -15.71 -37.42
N VAL A 18 -3.72 -16.44 -36.33
CA VAL A 18 -2.91 -16.05 -35.18
C VAL A 18 -2.18 -17.26 -34.63
N GLU A 19 -0.94 -17.08 -34.23
CA GLU A 19 -0.11 -18.08 -33.56
C GLU A 19 0.14 -17.64 -32.13
N VAL A 20 -0.19 -18.51 -31.18
CA VAL A 20 -0.10 -18.22 -29.74
C VAL A 20 0.55 -19.40 -29.01
N PRO A 21 1.15 -19.19 -27.83
CA PRO A 21 1.61 -20.27 -26.97
C PRO A 21 0.49 -21.27 -26.67
N LYS A 22 0.82 -22.56 -26.63
CA LYS A 22 -0.12 -23.61 -26.26
C LYS A 22 -0.63 -23.38 -24.81
N GLY A 23 -1.93 -23.40 -24.64
CA GLY A 23 -2.56 -23.12 -23.34
C GLY A 23 -3.15 -21.70 -23.25
N THR A 24 -2.89 -20.82 -24.21
CA THR A 24 -3.50 -19.48 -24.26
C THR A 24 -5.00 -19.56 -24.36
N GLY A 25 -5.72 -18.77 -23.56
CA GLY A 25 -7.17 -18.65 -23.61
C GLY A 25 -7.67 -18.05 -24.93
N LEU A 26 -8.89 -18.40 -25.35
CA LEU A 26 -9.44 -17.90 -26.61
C LEU A 26 -9.67 -16.38 -26.59
N ILE A 27 -9.99 -15.80 -25.43
CA ILE A 27 -10.17 -14.33 -25.32
C ILE A 27 -8.87 -13.59 -25.63
N GLU A 28 -7.76 -14.06 -25.07
CA GLU A 28 -6.41 -13.50 -25.31
C GLU A 28 -5.98 -13.76 -26.77
N SER A 29 -6.23 -14.97 -27.27
CA SER A 29 -5.89 -15.32 -28.66
C SER A 29 -6.63 -14.43 -29.67
N ALA A 30 -7.91 -14.13 -29.42
CA ALA A 30 -8.67 -13.19 -30.22
C ALA A 30 -8.11 -11.76 -30.15
N ALA A 31 -7.68 -11.32 -28.96
CA ALA A 31 -7.05 -10.02 -28.79
C ALA A 31 -5.74 -9.92 -29.57
N PHE A 32 -4.91 -10.96 -29.61
CA PHE A 32 -3.71 -11.01 -30.46
C PHE A 32 -4.04 -10.92 -31.96
N ALA A 33 -5.20 -11.48 -32.38
CA ALA A 33 -5.71 -11.32 -33.74
C ALA A 33 -6.32 -9.93 -34.01
N GLY A 34 -6.40 -9.05 -33.01
CA GLY A 34 -7.07 -7.75 -33.11
C GLY A 34 -8.60 -7.86 -33.17
N VAL A 35 -9.16 -8.92 -32.58
CA VAL A 35 -10.59 -9.19 -32.52
C VAL A 35 -11.08 -9.11 -31.07
N GLU A 36 -12.06 -8.25 -30.80
CA GLU A 36 -12.68 -8.11 -29.49
C GLU A 36 -13.81 -9.12 -29.30
N ILE A 37 -13.75 -9.91 -28.22
CA ILE A 37 -14.86 -10.74 -27.74
C ILE A 37 -15.39 -10.10 -26.46
N PRO A 38 -16.66 -9.65 -26.38
CA PRO A 38 -17.19 -8.96 -25.23
C PRO A 38 -17.33 -9.88 -24.00
N VAL A 39 -16.99 -9.38 -22.83
CA VAL A 39 -16.99 -10.14 -21.56
C VAL A 39 -17.52 -9.31 -20.39
N PHE A 40 -18.18 -9.94 -19.40
CA PHE A 40 -18.47 -9.35 -18.10
C PHE A 40 -17.84 -10.15 -16.94
N CYS A 41 -18.02 -11.47 -16.90
CA CYS A 41 -17.52 -12.28 -15.78
C CYS A 41 -16.05 -12.65 -15.90
N TYR A 42 -15.47 -12.52 -17.10
CA TYR A 42 -14.05 -12.82 -17.32
C TYR A 42 -13.15 -11.75 -16.75
N GLU A 43 -12.23 -12.16 -15.91
CA GLU A 43 -11.17 -11.36 -15.32
C GLU A 43 -10.03 -12.34 -14.95
N PRO A 44 -8.94 -12.35 -15.71
CA PRO A 44 -7.87 -13.37 -15.55
C PRO A 44 -7.20 -13.34 -14.17
N ARG A 45 -7.11 -12.17 -13.52
CA ARG A 45 -6.53 -12.03 -12.18
C ARG A 45 -7.32 -12.76 -11.08
N LEU A 46 -8.57 -13.15 -11.36
CA LEU A 46 -9.43 -13.89 -10.42
C LEU A 46 -9.32 -15.42 -10.55
N GLY A 47 -8.35 -15.91 -11.32
CA GLY A 47 -8.18 -17.34 -11.58
C GLY A 47 -9.11 -17.88 -12.69
N PRO A 48 -9.40 -19.20 -12.72
CA PRO A 48 -10.09 -19.86 -13.83
C PRO A 48 -11.41 -19.20 -14.22
N PRO A 49 -11.75 -19.10 -15.51
CA PRO A 49 -12.98 -18.51 -15.97
C PRO A 49 -14.20 -19.37 -15.59
N VAL A 50 -15.33 -18.72 -15.27
CA VAL A 50 -16.54 -19.41 -14.78
C VAL A 50 -17.66 -19.47 -15.82
N GLY A 51 -17.57 -18.76 -16.96
CA GLY A 51 -18.57 -18.76 -18.02
C GLY A 51 -19.97 -18.32 -17.60
N ALA A 52 -20.10 -17.50 -16.53
CA ALA A 52 -21.39 -17.17 -15.91
C ALA A 52 -22.26 -16.24 -16.76
N CYS A 53 -21.70 -15.15 -17.30
CA CYS A 53 -22.46 -14.10 -17.98
C CYS A 53 -22.89 -14.46 -19.40
N ARG A 54 -22.23 -15.41 -20.05
CA ARG A 54 -22.47 -15.84 -21.45
C ARG A 54 -22.32 -14.74 -22.51
N MET A 55 -21.75 -13.61 -22.18
CA MET A 55 -21.56 -12.53 -23.15
C MET A 55 -20.52 -12.86 -24.23
N CYS A 56 -19.55 -13.72 -23.92
CA CYS A 56 -18.46 -14.14 -24.81
C CYS A 56 -18.81 -15.28 -25.75
N LEU A 57 -20.11 -15.45 -26.14
CA LEU A 57 -20.50 -16.51 -27.05
C LEU A 57 -19.86 -16.38 -28.44
N VAL A 58 -19.24 -17.46 -28.90
CA VAL A 58 -18.64 -17.60 -30.23
C VAL A 58 -19.11 -18.87 -30.91
N GLU A 59 -19.02 -18.90 -32.23
CA GLU A 59 -19.19 -20.10 -33.02
C GLU A 59 -17.81 -20.71 -33.32
N VAL A 60 -17.69 -22.01 -33.06
CA VAL A 60 -16.47 -22.78 -33.35
C VAL A 60 -16.82 -23.79 -34.43
N GLU A 61 -16.06 -23.85 -35.51
CA GLU A 61 -16.28 -24.75 -36.61
C GLU A 61 -16.26 -26.22 -36.13
N GLY A 62 -17.20 -27.02 -36.59
CA GLY A 62 -17.37 -28.40 -36.14
C GLY A 62 -18.16 -28.57 -34.84
N ILE A 63 -18.47 -27.47 -34.10
CA ILE A 63 -19.28 -27.53 -32.88
C ILE A 63 -20.65 -26.91 -33.12
N PRO A 64 -21.77 -27.71 -33.05
CA PRO A 64 -23.11 -27.21 -33.42
C PRO A 64 -23.67 -26.10 -32.53
N LYS A 65 -23.25 -26.05 -31.26
CA LYS A 65 -23.69 -25.06 -30.24
C LYS A 65 -22.70 -23.96 -30.06
N LEU A 66 -23.18 -22.73 -29.83
CA LEU A 66 -22.32 -21.62 -29.41
C LEU A 66 -21.58 -21.99 -28.14
N GLN A 67 -20.33 -21.58 -28.07
CA GLN A 67 -19.41 -21.81 -26.93
C GLN A 67 -19.15 -20.51 -26.16
N ALA A 68 -18.90 -20.62 -24.87
CA ALA A 68 -18.43 -19.49 -24.08
C ALA A 68 -16.91 -19.31 -24.29
N GLY A 69 -16.51 -18.33 -25.09
CA GLY A 69 -15.10 -18.13 -25.46
C GLY A 69 -14.13 -18.03 -24.28
N CYS A 70 -14.57 -17.45 -23.16
CA CYS A 70 -13.72 -17.35 -21.97
C CYS A 70 -13.32 -18.69 -21.34
N THR A 71 -14.06 -19.79 -21.63
CA THR A 71 -13.76 -21.13 -21.09
C THR A 71 -13.03 -22.02 -22.10
N LEU A 72 -12.68 -21.50 -23.26
CA LEU A 72 -11.96 -22.22 -24.30
C LEU A 72 -10.47 -21.86 -24.30
N THR A 73 -9.67 -22.87 -24.58
CA THR A 73 -8.23 -22.73 -24.84
C THR A 73 -7.98 -22.88 -26.31
N ALA A 74 -7.04 -22.09 -26.86
CA ALA A 74 -6.63 -22.18 -28.25
C ALA A 74 -6.12 -23.58 -28.61
N GLN A 75 -6.58 -24.10 -29.72
CA GLN A 75 -6.18 -25.40 -30.27
C GLN A 75 -5.69 -25.22 -31.72
N ASP A 76 -4.76 -26.08 -32.13
CA ASP A 76 -4.22 -26.03 -33.47
C ASP A 76 -5.31 -26.32 -34.53
N GLY A 77 -5.39 -25.50 -35.57
CA GLY A 77 -6.40 -25.58 -36.62
C GLY A 77 -7.81 -25.13 -36.20
N MET A 78 -7.99 -24.58 -34.98
CA MET A 78 -9.30 -24.08 -34.52
C MET A 78 -9.76 -22.90 -35.34
N VAL A 79 -11.02 -22.94 -35.84
CA VAL A 79 -11.66 -21.83 -36.56
C VAL A 79 -12.80 -21.27 -35.73
N VAL A 80 -12.68 -19.99 -35.37
CA VAL A 80 -13.61 -19.27 -34.49
C VAL A 80 -14.22 -18.10 -35.25
N LYS A 81 -15.54 -17.97 -35.11
CA LYS A 81 -16.33 -16.85 -35.65
C LYS A 81 -17.00 -16.11 -34.51
N THR A 82 -16.67 -14.84 -34.36
CA THR A 82 -17.30 -13.96 -33.37
C THR A 82 -18.63 -13.38 -33.90
N ALA A 83 -19.26 -12.50 -33.14
CA ALA A 83 -20.44 -11.77 -33.58
C ALA A 83 -20.20 -10.90 -34.84
N GLN A 84 -18.94 -10.62 -35.19
CA GLN A 84 -18.60 -9.84 -36.39
C GLN A 84 -18.80 -10.65 -37.67
N THR A 85 -18.59 -11.96 -37.63
CA THR A 85 -18.65 -12.84 -38.81
C THR A 85 -19.69 -13.96 -38.70
N SER A 86 -20.26 -14.22 -37.52
CA SER A 86 -21.32 -15.20 -37.28
C SER A 86 -22.65 -14.52 -36.85
N PRO A 87 -23.67 -14.50 -37.69
CA PRO A 87 -24.99 -14.04 -37.32
C PRO A 87 -25.58 -14.80 -36.10
N LYS A 88 -25.22 -16.09 -35.96
CA LYS A 88 -25.67 -16.95 -34.85
C LYS A 88 -25.03 -16.47 -33.55
N ALA A 89 -23.73 -16.15 -33.54
CA ALA A 89 -23.03 -15.58 -32.37
C ALA A 89 -23.58 -14.19 -32.02
N ALA A 90 -23.83 -13.33 -33.02
CA ALA A 90 -24.43 -12.02 -32.83
C ALA A 90 -25.81 -12.12 -32.18
N GLN A 91 -26.70 -13.01 -32.68
CA GLN A 91 -28.01 -13.25 -32.08
C GLN A 91 -27.90 -13.76 -30.63
N GLY A 92 -26.93 -14.66 -30.35
CA GLY A 92 -26.69 -15.19 -29.02
C GLY A 92 -26.24 -14.10 -28.03
N GLN A 93 -25.34 -13.22 -28.43
CA GLN A 93 -24.88 -12.08 -27.61
C GLN A 93 -25.99 -11.05 -27.39
N ASN A 94 -26.77 -10.72 -28.41
CA ASN A 94 -27.97 -9.85 -28.29
C ASN A 94 -28.96 -10.40 -27.27
N ALA A 95 -29.28 -11.69 -27.36
CA ALA A 95 -30.18 -12.34 -26.40
C ALA A 95 -29.62 -12.32 -24.98
N THR A 96 -28.33 -12.54 -24.82
CA THR A 96 -27.65 -12.46 -23.51
C THR A 96 -27.76 -11.06 -22.90
N LEU A 97 -27.51 -10.00 -23.67
CA LEU A 97 -27.68 -8.62 -23.19
C LEU A 97 -29.13 -8.31 -22.85
N GLU A 98 -30.10 -8.77 -23.65
CA GLU A 98 -31.54 -8.63 -23.37
C GLU A 98 -31.88 -9.26 -22.01
N PHE A 99 -31.42 -10.48 -21.72
CA PHE A 99 -31.59 -11.11 -20.40
C PHE A 99 -30.93 -10.34 -19.26
N ILE A 100 -29.73 -9.83 -19.43
CA ILE A 100 -29.07 -9.01 -18.43
C ILE A 100 -29.84 -7.72 -18.15
N LEU A 101 -30.39 -7.09 -19.19
CA LEU A 101 -31.10 -5.81 -19.10
C LEU A 101 -32.58 -5.96 -18.62
N VAL A 102 -33.19 -7.15 -18.69
CA VAL A 102 -34.57 -7.40 -18.33
C VAL A 102 -34.95 -6.79 -16.97
N ASN A 103 -34.16 -7.03 -15.93
CA ASN A 103 -34.42 -6.50 -14.60
C ASN A 103 -33.45 -5.37 -14.21
N HIS A 104 -32.47 -5.02 -15.07
CA HIS A 104 -31.55 -3.93 -14.77
C HIS A 104 -32.33 -2.59 -14.71
N PRO A 105 -32.21 -1.80 -13.60
CA PRO A 105 -33.02 -0.60 -13.41
C PRO A 105 -32.59 0.51 -14.36
N LEU A 106 -33.50 1.48 -14.59
CA LEU A 106 -33.23 2.66 -15.42
C LEU A 106 -32.49 3.77 -14.60
N ASP A 107 -31.48 3.37 -13.87
CA ASP A 107 -30.79 4.21 -12.89
C ASP A 107 -29.59 4.97 -13.46
N CYS A 108 -29.24 4.85 -14.74
CA CYS A 108 -28.04 5.49 -15.30
C CYS A 108 -27.89 6.97 -14.92
N PRO A 109 -28.97 7.80 -14.88
CA PRO A 109 -28.85 9.20 -14.45
C PRO A 109 -28.44 9.38 -12.98
N VAL A 110 -28.71 8.42 -12.11
CA VAL A 110 -28.43 8.43 -10.67
C VAL A 110 -27.42 7.35 -10.25
N CYS A 111 -26.77 6.69 -11.22
CA CYS A 111 -25.74 5.68 -10.99
C CYS A 111 -24.35 6.27 -11.20
N ASP A 112 -23.47 6.20 -10.20
CA ASP A 112 -22.12 6.77 -10.30
C ASP A 112 -21.20 6.02 -11.28
N LYS A 113 -21.59 4.81 -11.74
CA LYS A 113 -20.92 4.12 -12.84
C LYS A 113 -21.36 4.65 -14.22
N GLY A 114 -22.39 5.53 -14.30
CA GLY A 114 -22.89 6.09 -15.55
C GLY A 114 -21.84 6.90 -16.30
N GLY A 115 -21.54 6.53 -17.56
CA GLY A 115 -20.50 7.13 -18.40
C GLY A 115 -19.15 6.40 -18.34
N GLU A 116 -18.96 5.45 -17.41
CA GLU A 116 -17.78 4.56 -17.31
C GLU A 116 -18.23 3.09 -17.09
N CYS A 117 -19.38 2.71 -17.62
CA CYS A 117 -20.05 1.44 -17.34
C CYS A 117 -19.88 0.44 -18.48
N PRO A 118 -19.16 -0.68 -18.29
CA PRO A 118 -19.03 -1.71 -19.31
C PRO A 118 -20.39 -2.25 -19.84
N LEU A 119 -21.44 -2.29 -18.99
CA LEU A 119 -22.76 -2.70 -19.46
C LEU A 119 -23.36 -1.71 -20.45
N GLN A 120 -23.19 -0.39 -20.25
CA GLN A 120 -23.61 0.62 -21.22
C GLN A 120 -22.86 0.43 -22.54
N ASP A 121 -21.52 0.37 -22.49
CA ASP A 121 -20.67 0.28 -23.68
C ASP A 121 -20.95 -0.97 -24.50
N LEU A 122 -21.06 -2.14 -23.84
CA LEU A 122 -21.39 -3.39 -24.52
C LEU A 122 -22.81 -3.41 -25.05
N THR A 123 -23.76 -2.77 -24.37
CA THR A 123 -25.16 -2.66 -24.87
C THR A 123 -25.22 -1.83 -26.14
N PHE A 124 -24.49 -0.71 -26.21
CA PHE A 124 -24.43 0.10 -27.44
C PHE A 124 -23.78 -0.63 -28.62
N ARG A 125 -22.76 -1.45 -28.37
CA ARG A 125 -22.01 -2.14 -29.44
C ARG A 125 -22.65 -3.44 -29.90
N TRP A 126 -23.21 -4.24 -29.00
CA TRP A 126 -23.71 -5.60 -29.26
C TRP A 126 -25.17 -5.84 -28.83
N GLY A 127 -25.83 -4.86 -28.25
CA GLY A 127 -27.19 -5.01 -27.76
C GLY A 127 -28.28 -4.75 -28.80
N PRO A 128 -29.51 -5.15 -28.49
CA PRO A 128 -30.69 -4.78 -29.29
C PRO A 128 -31.00 -3.28 -29.13
N GLY A 129 -31.43 -2.63 -30.19
CA GLY A 129 -31.77 -1.21 -30.20
C GLY A 129 -33.04 -0.85 -29.41
N ALA A 130 -33.85 -1.84 -29.02
CA ALA A 130 -35.09 -1.65 -28.30
C ALA A 130 -35.39 -2.81 -27.34
N SER A 131 -36.07 -2.51 -26.23
CA SER A 131 -36.51 -3.50 -25.27
C SER A 131 -37.86 -4.10 -25.68
N ARG A 132 -37.99 -5.43 -25.57
CA ARG A 132 -39.26 -6.15 -25.74
C ARG A 132 -39.99 -6.40 -24.42
N MET A 133 -39.45 -5.90 -23.32
CA MET A 133 -39.99 -6.11 -21.99
C MET A 133 -41.27 -5.30 -21.77
N THR A 134 -42.35 -5.97 -21.40
CA THR A 134 -43.67 -5.37 -21.11
C THR A 134 -44.02 -5.41 -19.62
N PHE A 135 -43.23 -6.07 -18.81
CA PHE A 135 -43.45 -6.21 -17.36
C PHE A 135 -42.69 -5.16 -16.56
N PRO A 136 -43.15 -4.79 -15.34
CA PRO A 136 -42.37 -3.97 -14.44
C PRO A 136 -41.09 -4.70 -14.05
N LYS A 137 -40.00 -3.94 -13.95
CA LYS A 137 -38.74 -4.47 -13.45
C LYS A 137 -38.85 -4.82 -11.97
N ARG A 138 -38.04 -5.76 -11.52
CA ARG A 138 -37.91 -6.10 -10.10
C ARG A 138 -37.51 -4.89 -9.29
N THR A 139 -38.08 -4.76 -8.11
CA THR A 139 -37.67 -3.79 -7.09
C THR A 139 -37.09 -4.51 -5.86
N LEU A 140 -35.95 -4.07 -5.39
CA LEU A 140 -35.29 -4.55 -4.19
C LEU A 140 -34.94 -3.37 -3.31
N GLU A 141 -34.65 -3.65 -2.05
CA GLU A 141 -34.10 -2.63 -1.15
C GLU A 141 -32.76 -2.12 -1.66
N LYS A 142 -32.59 -0.81 -1.71
CA LYS A 142 -31.37 -0.12 -2.16
C LYS A 142 -31.27 1.30 -1.64
N PRO A 143 -30.07 1.82 -1.35
CA PRO A 143 -28.79 1.08 -1.28
C PRO A 143 -28.67 0.29 0.02
N ILE A 144 -27.88 -0.79 -0.01
CA ILE A 144 -27.52 -1.56 1.17
C ILE A 144 -26.10 -1.15 1.56
N PRO A 145 -25.86 -0.62 2.77
CA PRO A 145 -24.51 -0.37 3.25
C PRO A 145 -23.82 -1.71 3.57
N LEU A 146 -22.88 -2.15 2.73
CA LEU A 146 -22.03 -3.31 3.06
C LEU A 146 -21.01 -2.96 4.12
N SER A 147 -20.54 -1.71 4.09
CA SER A 147 -19.63 -1.12 5.06
C SER A 147 -19.72 0.41 4.97
N PRO A 148 -19.08 1.18 5.86
CA PRO A 148 -18.96 2.62 5.69
C PRO A 148 -18.29 3.06 4.38
N THR A 149 -17.45 2.21 3.77
CA THR A 149 -16.73 2.50 2.53
C THR A 149 -17.43 2.02 1.26
N ILE A 150 -18.34 1.03 1.34
CA ILE A 150 -18.91 0.36 0.16
C ILE A 150 -20.43 0.22 0.29
N SER A 151 -21.16 0.67 -0.72
CA SER A 151 -22.60 0.45 -0.87
C SER A 151 -22.91 -0.56 -1.96
N LEU A 152 -23.96 -1.36 -1.77
CA LEU A 152 -24.47 -2.35 -2.72
C LEU A 152 -25.88 -1.97 -3.20
N ASP A 153 -26.05 -1.93 -4.52
CA ASP A 153 -27.33 -1.87 -5.18
C ASP A 153 -27.60 -3.22 -5.89
N ARG A 154 -28.45 -4.04 -5.28
CA ARG A 154 -28.76 -5.39 -5.78
C ARG A 154 -29.52 -5.38 -7.10
N GLU A 155 -30.30 -4.34 -7.40
CA GLU A 155 -31.02 -4.23 -8.66
C GLU A 155 -30.09 -4.08 -9.86
N ARG A 156 -28.94 -3.39 -9.67
CA ARG A 156 -27.93 -3.18 -10.70
C ARG A 156 -27.04 -4.39 -10.91
N CYS A 157 -27.04 -5.35 -9.97
CA CYS A 157 -26.17 -6.52 -10.03
C CYS A 157 -26.54 -7.45 -11.19
N ILE A 158 -25.57 -7.81 -12.04
CA ILE A 158 -25.72 -8.74 -13.17
C ILE A 158 -25.25 -10.17 -12.86
N LEU A 159 -24.97 -10.47 -11.60
CA LEU A 159 -24.52 -11.79 -11.13
C LEU A 159 -23.30 -12.34 -11.90
N CYS A 160 -22.32 -11.50 -12.16
CA CYS A 160 -21.09 -11.90 -12.85
C CYS A 160 -20.07 -12.62 -11.94
N TYR A 161 -20.28 -12.60 -10.64
CA TYR A 161 -19.44 -13.24 -9.60
C TYR A 161 -18.00 -12.75 -9.53
N ARG A 162 -17.63 -11.62 -10.11
CA ARG A 162 -16.27 -11.09 -9.96
C ARG A 162 -15.93 -10.76 -8.50
N CYS A 163 -16.87 -10.17 -7.76
CA CYS A 163 -16.67 -9.77 -6.36
C CYS A 163 -16.54 -10.97 -5.42
N THR A 164 -17.38 -12.00 -5.57
CA THR A 164 -17.30 -13.22 -4.75
C THR A 164 -16.02 -14.01 -5.03
N ARG A 165 -15.62 -14.09 -6.31
CA ARG A 165 -14.35 -14.72 -6.69
C ARG A 165 -13.13 -13.95 -6.19
N PHE A 166 -13.21 -12.63 -6.13
CA PHE A 166 -12.15 -11.82 -5.51
C PHE A 166 -12.03 -12.14 -4.02
N SER A 167 -13.17 -12.14 -3.30
CA SER A 167 -13.21 -12.47 -1.88
C SER A 167 -12.68 -13.89 -1.59
N GLU A 168 -13.02 -14.86 -2.44
CA GLU A 168 -12.58 -16.25 -2.29
C GLU A 168 -11.15 -16.49 -2.74
N ASN A 169 -10.79 -16.02 -3.97
CA ASN A 169 -9.56 -16.43 -4.63
C ASN A 169 -8.39 -15.46 -4.44
N VAL A 170 -8.63 -14.18 -4.14
CA VAL A 170 -7.57 -13.17 -4.06
C VAL A 170 -7.41 -12.68 -2.63
N ALA A 171 -8.48 -12.13 -2.04
CA ALA A 171 -8.47 -11.65 -0.67
C ALA A 171 -8.48 -12.82 0.35
N GLU A 172 -8.96 -14.00 -0.05
CA GLU A 172 -9.07 -15.21 0.77
C GLU A 172 -9.85 -14.97 2.08
N ASP A 173 -10.79 -14.01 2.06
CA ASP A 173 -11.63 -13.63 3.19
C ASP A 173 -13.01 -14.31 3.20
N GLY A 174 -13.48 -14.77 2.04
CA GLY A 174 -14.74 -15.49 1.89
C GLY A 174 -15.98 -14.71 2.34
N GLN A 175 -15.90 -13.40 2.55
CA GLN A 175 -16.99 -12.61 3.13
C GLN A 175 -18.13 -12.34 2.14
N LEU A 176 -17.81 -12.09 0.85
CA LEU A 176 -18.83 -11.90 -0.18
C LEU A 176 -19.25 -13.22 -0.78
N VAL A 177 -20.53 -13.53 -0.67
CA VAL A 177 -21.11 -14.79 -1.11
C VAL A 177 -22.33 -14.59 -2.00
N ALA A 178 -22.64 -15.59 -2.85
CA ALA A 178 -23.89 -15.66 -3.56
C ALA A 178 -24.92 -16.43 -2.71
N ARG A 179 -25.96 -15.75 -2.27
CA ARG A 179 -27.08 -16.35 -1.52
C ARG A 179 -28.20 -16.74 -2.48
N ASN A 180 -28.89 -17.81 -2.16
CA ASN A 180 -29.99 -18.41 -2.94
C ASN A 180 -29.53 -18.95 -4.32
N ARG A 181 -30.46 -19.33 -5.19
CA ARG A 181 -30.18 -19.86 -6.52
C ARG A 181 -31.21 -19.42 -7.56
N GLY A 182 -30.84 -19.52 -8.82
CA GLY A 182 -31.69 -19.19 -9.96
C GLY A 182 -32.10 -17.71 -9.93
N ALA A 183 -33.37 -17.45 -10.15
CA ALA A 183 -33.93 -16.10 -10.21
C ALA A 183 -33.84 -15.33 -8.87
N LEU A 184 -33.64 -16.01 -7.75
CA LEU A 184 -33.56 -15.43 -6.43
C LEU A 184 -32.11 -15.18 -5.98
N SER A 185 -31.12 -15.53 -6.81
CA SER A 185 -29.70 -15.30 -6.48
C SER A 185 -29.41 -13.83 -6.23
N LEU A 186 -28.64 -13.55 -5.19
CA LEU A 186 -28.18 -12.21 -4.85
C LEU A 186 -26.81 -12.27 -4.18
N ILE A 187 -26.09 -11.18 -4.23
CA ILE A 187 -24.79 -11.02 -3.55
C ILE A 187 -25.05 -10.40 -2.17
N THR A 188 -24.36 -10.91 -1.17
CA THR A 188 -24.42 -10.43 0.21
C THR A 188 -23.14 -10.80 0.96
N THR A 189 -22.96 -10.28 2.17
CA THR A 189 -22.01 -10.79 3.16
C THR A 189 -22.63 -11.99 3.90
N PHE A 190 -21.77 -12.78 4.56
CA PHE A 190 -22.23 -13.86 5.41
C PHE A 190 -22.92 -13.26 6.66
N GLU A 191 -24.09 -13.75 7.01
CA GLU A 191 -24.90 -13.28 8.14
C GLU A 191 -25.13 -11.76 8.24
N ASP A 192 -25.04 -11.08 7.07
CA ASP A 192 -25.16 -9.62 6.96
C ASP A 192 -24.10 -8.82 7.78
N GLU A 193 -22.97 -9.46 8.16
CA GLU A 193 -21.84 -8.81 8.81
C GLU A 193 -21.20 -7.73 7.91
N PRO A 194 -20.64 -6.65 8.49
CA PRO A 194 -19.98 -5.62 7.71
C PRO A 194 -18.80 -6.17 6.89
N TYR A 195 -18.74 -5.82 5.60
CA TYR A 195 -17.63 -6.19 4.73
C TYR A 195 -16.37 -5.42 5.11
N SER A 196 -15.40 -6.09 5.73
CA SER A 196 -14.19 -5.51 6.29
C SER A 196 -12.94 -6.28 5.87
N GLY A 197 -11.77 -5.62 5.90
CA GLY A 197 -10.49 -6.23 5.58
C GLY A 197 -9.58 -5.29 4.79
N ALA A 198 -8.39 -5.76 4.48
CA ALA A 198 -7.35 -4.94 3.84
C ALA A 198 -7.64 -4.58 2.37
N PHE A 199 -8.55 -5.30 1.67
CA PHE A 199 -8.65 -5.23 0.20
C PHE A 199 -10.08 -5.07 -0.31
N THR A 200 -11.06 -4.76 0.55
CA THR A 200 -12.49 -4.79 0.21
C THR A 200 -12.83 -3.84 -0.94
N GLY A 201 -12.17 -2.70 -1.02
CA GLY A 201 -12.41 -1.68 -2.04
C GLY A 201 -12.17 -2.12 -3.48
N ASN A 202 -11.40 -3.19 -3.73
CA ASN A 202 -11.16 -3.68 -5.09
C ASN A 202 -12.43 -4.15 -5.79
N VAL A 203 -13.46 -4.59 -5.05
CA VAL A 203 -14.73 -5.03 -5.65
C VAL A 203 -15.48 -3.89 -6.36
N THR A 204 -15.22 -2.63 -6.00
CA THR A 204 -15.86 -1.47 -6.66
C THR A 204 -15.32 -1.22 -8.07
N GLU A 205 -14.03 -1.55 -8.30
CA GLU A 205 -13.42 -1.50 -9.63
C GLU A 205 -13.72 -2.76 -10.45
N LEU A 206 -13.68 -3.92 -9.81
CA LEU A 206 -13.99 -5.21 -10.45
C LEU A 206 -15.46 -5.29 -10.92
N CYS A 207 -16.38 -4.62 -10.23
CA CYS A 207 -17.79 -4.64 -10.59
C CYS A 207 -18.01 -3.94 -11.94
N PRO A 208 -18.49 -4.66 -12.98
CA PRO A 208 -18.66 -4.08 -14.31
C PRO A 208 -19.89 -3.17 -14.43
N VAL A 209 -20.63 -3.00 -13.34
CA VAL A 209 -21.86 -2.18 -13.25
C VAL A 209 -21.86 -1.38 -11.96
N GLY A 210 -22.82 -0.49 -11.78
CA GLY A 210 -22.97 0.32 -10.58
C GLY A 210 -23.62 -0.40 -9.39
N ALA A 211 -23.39 -1.72 -9.25
CA ALA A 211 -23.90 -2.48 -8.11
C ALA A 211 -23.05 -2.30 -6.85
N LEU A 212 -21.73 -2.29 -6.96
CA LEU A 212 -20.81 -2.02 -5.87
C LEU A 212 -20.11 -0.69 -6.13
N LEU A 213 -20.32 0.27 -5.25
CA LEU A 213 -19.84 1.65 -5.39
C LEU A 213 -19.17 2.12 -4.11
N PRO A 214 -18.07 2.91 -4.22
CA PRO A 214 -17.47 3.54 -3.05
C PRO A 214 -18.40 4.63 -2.50
N THR A 215 -18.64 4.60 -1.20
CA THR A 215 -19.55 5.54 -0.52
C THR A 215 -19.07 6.98 -0.64
N GLN A 216 -17.76 7.22 -0.52
CA GLN A 216 -17.12 8.54 -0.62
C GLN A 216 -17.29 9.20 -2.01
N TYR A 217 -17.45 8.40 -3.07
CA TYR A 217 -17.59 8.93 -4.44
C TYR A 217 -19.04 9.11 -4.86
N ARG A 218 -19.99 8.66 -4.03
CA ARG A 218 -21.39 8.66 -4.38
C ARG A 218 -21.92 10.07 -4.62
N PHE A 219 -22.41 10.33 -5.85
CA PHE A 219 -22.95 11.62 -6.33
C PHE A 219 -21.95 12.79 -6.37
N GLU A 220 -20.65 12.51 -6.34
CA GLU A 220 -19.60 13.53 -6.30
C GLU A 220 -19.24 14.10 -7.67
N ALA A 221 -19.23 13.26 -8.72
CA ALA A 221 -18.83 13.69 -10.05
C ALA A 221 -19.28 12.75 -11.17
N ARG A 222 -19.26 13.25 -12.40
CA ARG A 222 -19.43 12.47 -13.63
C ARG A 222 -18.10 12.35 -14.38
N PRO A 223 -17.91 11.32 -15.23
CA PRO A 223 -16.65 11.08 -15.93
C PRO A 223 -16.14 12.28 -16.76
N TRP A 224 -17.02 13.14 -17.25
CA TRP A 224 -16.64 14.33 -18.02
C TRP A 224 -16.32 15.58 -17.16
N GLU A 225 -16.50 15.51 -15.83
CA GLU A 225 -16.20 16.59 -14.87
C GLU A 225 -14.88 16.36 -14.13
N ILE A 226 -14.23 15.26 -14.37
CA ILE A 226 -13.08 14.81 -13.59
C ILE A 226 -11.79 14.80 -14.39
N GLN A 227 -10.69 14.86 -13.65
CA GLN A 227 -9.35 14.58 -14.15
C GLN A 227 -8.77 13.40 -13.37
N ASN A 228 -8.07 12.51 -14.07
CA ASN A 228 -7.36 11.40 -13.46
C ASN A 228 -5.87 11.69 -13.48
N VAL A 229 -5.26 11.86 -12.31
CA VAL A 229 -3.84 12.13 -12.15
C VAL A 229 -3.11 10.84 -11.79
N PRO A 230 -2.25 10.32 -12.68
CA PRO A 230 -1.42 9.15 -12.38
C PRO A 230 -0.33 9.54 -11.37
N THR A 231 -0.23 8.80 -10.27
CA THR A 231 0.77 9.01 -9.20
C THR A 231 1.04 7.70 -8.46
N VAL A 232 1.73 7.77 -7.35
CA VAL A 232 2.10 6.64 -6.51
C VAL A 232 1.48 6.80 -5.12
N CYS A 233 1.08 5.72 -4.49
CA CYS A 233 0.56 5.72 -3.12
C CYS A 233 1.71 5.94 -2.13
N GLY A 234 1.57 6.92 -1.27
CA GLY A 234 2.56 7.30 -0.25
C GLY A 234 2.20 6.86 1.17
N LEU A 235 1.47 5.74 1.35
CA LEU A 235 1.01 5.29 2.67
C LEU A 235 1.70 4.03 3.20
N CYS A 236 2.52 3.36 2.37
CA CYS A 236 3.33 2.20 2.75
C CYS A 236 4.48 2.00 1.73
N PRO A 237 5.48 1.16 2.03
CA PRO A 237 6.69 1.02 1.21
C PRO A 237 6.49 0.31 -0.15
N VAL A 238 5.32 -0.25 -0.41
CA VAL A 238 5.04 -0.92 -1.71
C VAL A 238 5.09 0.07 -2.88
N GLY A 239 4.60 1.31 -2.69
CA GLY A 239 4.53 2.27 -3.77
C GLY A 239 3.56 1.86 -4.89
N CYS A 240 2.32 1.43 -4.53
CA CYS A 240 1.30 1.05 -5.52
C CYS A 240 1.05 2.17 -6.52
N ASN A 241 0.91 1.81 -7.79
CA ASN A 241 0.54 2.76 -8.85
C ASN A 241 -0.94 3.09 -8.75
N ILE A 242 -1.27 4.36 -8.60
CA ILE A 242 -2.64 4.83 -8.43
C ILE A 242 -3.00 5.91 -9.43
N SER A 243 -4.29 6.07 -9.66
CA SER A 243 -4.88 7.19 -10.36
C SER A 243 -5.81 7.93 -9.41
N VAL A 244 -5.49 9.17 -9.11
CA VAL A 244 -6.32 10.03 -8.26
C VAL A 244 -7.32 10.76 -9.13
N THR A 245 -8.59 10.46 -8.96
CA THR A 245 -9.68 11.20 -9.62
C THR A 245 -9.93 12.49 -8.88
N THR A 246 -9.80 13.62 -9.57
CA THR A 246 -10.02 14.95 -9.01
C THR A 246 -11.14 15.70 -9.72
N ARG A 247 -11.83 16.55 -8.99
CA ARG A 247 -12.73 17.58 -9.50
C ARG A 247 -12.38 18.90 -8.81
N GLU A 248 -12.13 19.94 -9.59
CA GLU A 248 -11.76 21.27 -9.08
C GLU A 248 -10.55 21.23 -8.10
N GLY A 249 -9.55 20.41 -8.40
CA GLY A 249 -8.34 20.27 -7.58
C GLY A 249 -8.53 19.53 -6.25
N LYS A 250 -9.70 18.89 -6.04
CA LYS A 250 -10.00 18.08 -4.85
C LYS A 250 -10.08 16.60 -5.20
N ALA A 251 -9.43 15.76 -4.45
CA ALA A 251 -9.54 14.30 -4.61
C ALA A 251 -10.96 13.82 -4.32
N LYS A 252 -11.48 12.96 -5.19
CA LYS A 252 -12.82 12.37 -5.09
C LYS A 252 -12.79 10.85 -4.92
N ARG A 253 -11.81 10.19 -5.50
CA ARG A 253 -11.52 8.75 -5.33
C ARG A 253 -10.10 8.43 -5.75
N VAL A 254 -9.62 7.27 -5.30
CA VAL A 254 -8.35 6.68 -5.72
C VAL A 254 -8.62 5.33 -6.36
N LEU A 255 -8.09 5.13 -7.56
CA LEU A 255 -8.20 3.90 -8.34
C LEU A 255 -6.82 3.24 -8.48
N SER A 256 -6.81 1.92 -8.61
CA SER A 256 -5.61 1.18 -8.99
C SER A 256 -5.24 1.45 -10.45
N ARG A 257 -3.96 1.55 -10.75
CA ARG A 257 -3.41 1.80 -12.11
C ARG A 257 -2.51 0.68 -12.59
N ASN A 258 -2.77 -0.51 -12.18
CA ASN A 258 -2.11 -1.76 -12.55
C ASN A 258 -0.65 -1.65 -12.99
N HIS A 259 0.26 -1.91 -12.07
CA HIS A 259 1.66 -2.20 -12.39
C HIS A 259 1.91 -3.70 -12.24
N PRO A 260 2.17 -4.44 -13.33
CA PRO A 260 2.22 -5.91 -13.29
C PRO A 260 3.30 -6.48 -12.38
N GLU A 261 4.37 -5.71 -12.11
CA GLU A 261 5.48 -6.12 -11.27
C GLU A 261 5.33 -5.70 -9.81
N VAL A 262 4.65 -4.57 -9.54
CA VAL A 262 4.52 -3.99 -8.18
C VAL A 262 3.25 -4.43 -7.50
N ASP A 263 2.07 -4.10 -8.07
CA ASP A 263 0.77 -4.24 -7.42
C ASP A 263 -0.20 -5.23 -8.10
N GLY A 264 0.12 -5.69 -9.30
CA GLY A 264 -0.77 -6.59 -10.05
C GLY A 264 -2.16 -6.02 -10.31
N GLY A 265 -2.33 -4.71 -10.17
CA GLY A 265 -3.61 -4.01 -10.31
C GLY A 265 -4.50 -4.10 -9.07
N TRP A 266 -3.93 -4.39 -7.90
CA TRP A 266 -4.63 -4.39 -6.62
C TRP A 266 -4.23 -3.18 -5.77
N LEU A 267 -5.14 -2.74 -4.90
CA LEU A 267 -4.89 -1.64 -3.98
C LEU A 267 -5.52 -1.98 -2.62
N CYS A 268 -4.80 -1.72 -1.54
CA CYS A 268 -5.36 -1.90 -0.20
C CYS A 268 -6.38 -0.78 0.14
N ASP A 269 -7.26 -1.05 1.09
CA ASP A 269 -8.32 -0.12 1.47
C ASP A 269 -7.78 1.16 2.12
N LYS A 270 -6.66 1.10 2.84
CA LYS A 270 -5.95 2.29 3.31
C LYS A 270 -5.53 3.19 2.15
N GLY A 271 -4.89 2.63 1.10
CA GLY A 271 -4.47 3.37 -0.09
C GLY A 271 -5.65 3.91 -0.90
N ARG A 272 -6.78 3.20 -0.90
CA ARG A 272 -7.97 3.55 -1.66
C ARG A 272 -8.84 4.63 -1.02
N PHE A 273 -9.03 4.57 0.29
CA PHE A 273 -10.05 5.38 0.97
C PHE A 273 -9.48 6.47 1.89
N ALA A 274 -8.19 6.41 2.26
CA ALA A 274 -7.61 7.38 3.18
C ALA A 274 -7.32 8.77 2.57
N PHE A 275 -7.66 9.02 1.30
CA PHE A 275 -7.40 10.30 0.63
C PHE A 275 -8.10 11.51 1.27
N GLY A 276 -9.14 11.29 2.08
CA GLY A 276 -9.86 12.33 2.81
C GLY A 276 -8.99 13.14 3.77
N HIS A 277 -7.87 12.57 4.22
CA HIS A 277 -6.95 13.20 5.17
C HIS A 277 -6.40 14.57 4.68
N VAL A 278 -6.30 14.79 3.37
CA VAL A 278 -5.83 16.08 2.80
C VAL A 278 -6.78 17.23 3.10
N ALA A 279 -8.05 16.94 3.36
CA ALA A 279 -9.09 17.93 3.66
C ALA A 279 -9.48 17.96 5.14
N ALA A 280 -8.70 17.34 6.02
CA ALA A 280 -8.97 17.28 7.46
C ALA A 280 -9.10 18.70 8.07
N GLU A 281 -9.98 18.84 9.06
CA GLU A 281 -10.26 20.13 9.70
C GLU A 281 -9.07 20.66 10.48
N ASP A 282 -8.26 19.78 11.05
CA ASP A 282 -7.07 20.10 11.83
C ASP A 282 -5.79 20.30 10.99
N ARG A 283 -5.91 20.51 9.66
CA ARG A 283 -4.77 20.84 8.79
C ARG A 283 -4.17 22.19 9.15
N ILE A 284 -2.84 22.20 9.33
CA ILE A 284 -2.07 23.45 9.47
C ILE A 284 -1.98 24.09 8.09
N ARG A 285 -2.42 25.37 7.98
CA ARG A 285 -2.51 26.10 6.71
C ARG A 285 -1.55 27.28 6.64
N GLU A 286 -1.02 27.70 7.77
CA GLU A 286 -0.10 28.82 7.91
C GLU A 286 0.95 28.49 8.99
N PRO A 287 2.15 29.07 8.95
CA PRO A 287 3.16 28.88 9.97
C PRO A 287 2.66 29.32 11.35
N LEU A 288 3.07 28.60 12.40
CA LEU A 288 2.66 28.83 13.78
C LEU A 288 3.88 29.00 14.69
N GLU A 289 3.92 30.04 15.51
CA GLU A 289 4.94 30.26 16.55
C GLU A 289 4.34 30.09 17.95
N ARG A 290 5.07 29.44 18.83
CA ARG A 290 4.71 29.30 20.23
C ARG A 290 4.87 30.64 20.95
N VAL A 291 3.77 31.14 21.49
CA VAL A 291 3.74 32.36 22.31
C VAL A 291 3.56 31.98 23.75
N ARG A 292 4.53 32.37 24.60
CA ARG A 292 4.53 32.07 26.03
C ARG A 292 3.19 32.42 26.67
N ARG A 293 2.54 31.44 27.34
CA ARG A 293 1.23 31.55 28.01
C ARG A 293 0.02 31.77 27.11
N ARG A 294 0.18 31.82 25.78
CA ARG A 294 -0.93 32.06 24.84
C ARG A 294 -1.15 30.90 23.84
N GLY A 295 -0.32 29.86 23.89
CA GLY A 295 -0.37 28.78 22.92
C GLY A 295 0.35 29.13 21.62
N PHE A 296 -0.28 28.92 20.47
CA PHE A 296 0.30 29.23 19.16
C PHE A 296 -0.37 30.44 18.54
N ALA A 297 0.41 31.24 17.82
CA ALA A 297 -0.05 32.35 17.00
C ALA A 297 0.41 32.14 15.54
N PRO A 298 -0.43 32.48 14.55
CA PRO A 298 -0.06 32.42 13.15
C PRO A 298 0.99 33.46 12.81
N LEU A 299 1.91 33.08 11.89
CA LEU A 299 2.93 33.97 11.33
C LEU A 299 2.74 34.11 9.82
N SER A 300 3.14 35.28 9.27
CA SER A 300 3.38 35.36 7.84
C SER A 300 4.56 34.45 7.45
N TRP A 301 4.58 33.96 6.20
CA TRP A 301 5.68 33.15 5.71
C TRP A 301 7.05 33.83 5.83
N GLU A 302 7.13 35.15 5.61
CA GLU A 302 8.39 35.89 5.74
C GLU A 302 8.87 35.89 7.19
N ALA A 303 8.00 36.20 8.14
CA ALA A 303 8.34 36.18 9.58
C ALA A 303 8.70 34.75 10.05
N ALA A 304 8.05 33.71 9.51
CA ALA A 304 8.37 32.33 9.82
C ALA A 304 9.75 31.92 9.30
N LEU A 305 10.12 32.34 8.09
CA LEU A 305 11.46 32.12 7.54
C LEU A 305 12.55 32.90 8.32
N ASP A 306 12.26 34.15 8.75
CA ASP A 306 13.15 34.92 9.62
C ASP A 306 13.38 34.19 10.95
N ARG A 307 12.31 33.64 11.52
CA ARG A 307 12.38 32.87 12.77
C ARG A 307 13.16 31.56 12.62
N ALA A 308 12.91 30.81 11.53
CA ALA A 308 13.62 29.59 11.21
C ALA A 308 15.12 29.85 11.00
N GLU A 309 15.48 30.91 10.25
CA GLU A 309 16.87 31.33 10.06
C GLU A 309 17.54 31.65 11.39
N ALA A 310 16.86 32.40 12.26
CA ALA A 310 17.40 32.78 13.58
C ALA A 310 17.66 31.53 14.46
N LEU A 311 16.73 30.56 14.47
CA LEU A 311 16.91 29.30 15.20
C LEU A 311 18.09 28.50 14.67
N ILE A 312 18.20 28.31 13.36
CA ILE A 312 19.27 27.55 12.72
C ILE A 312 20.63 28.22 12.97
N ARG A 313 20.74 29.55 12.81
CA ARG A 313 22.01 30.27 13.07
C ARG A 313 22.42 30.23 14.53
N ALA A 314 21.46 30.33 15.45
CA ALA A 314 21.75 30.29 16.90
C ALA A 314 22.22 28.86 17.33
N ALA A 315 21.69 27.84 16.73
CA ALA A 315 22.09 26.45 17.00
C ALA A 315 23.49 26.11 16.46
N GLY A 316 23.91 26.74 15.36
CA GLY A 316 25.14 26.36 14.66
C GLY A 316 25.08 24.88 14.23
N GLY A 317 26.22 24.15 14.36
CA GLY A 317 26.25 22.69 14.03
C GLY A 317 25.51 21.79 15.02
N ARG A 318 24.92 22.31 16.13
CA ARG A 318 24.20 21.53 17.15
C ARG A 318 22.74 21.28 16.82
N ILE A 319 22.49 20.85 15.57
CA ILE A 319 21.16 20.54 15.06
C ILE A 319 21.05 19.04 14.83
N VAL A 320 19.94 18.43 15.23
CA VAL A 320 19.54 17.07 14.85
C VAL A 320 18.30 17.17 13.98
N THR A 321 18.26 16.41 12.88
CA THR A 321 17.12 16.37 11.96
C THR A 321 16.45 15.01 12.03
N ALA A 322 15.18 14.96 12.45
CA ALA A 322 14.37 13.74 12.44
C ALA A 322 13.51 13.72 11.17
N LEU A 323 13.72 12.73 10.30
CA LEU A 323 13.03 12.54 9.03
C LEU A 323 12.01 11.40 9.15
N SER A 324 10.83 11.57 8.57
CA SER A 324 9.72 10.62 8.71
C SER A 324 9.78 9.44 7.75
N GLY A 325 10.46 9.59 6.61
CA GLY A 325 10.37 8.64 5.50
C GLY A 325 9.12 8.81 4.64
N SER A 326 8.39 9.91 4.80
CA SER A 326 7.28 10.33 3.93
C SER A 326 7.67 11.48 3.01
N GLU A 327 8.83 12.09 3.22
CA GLU A 327 9.38 13.11 2.32
C GLU A 327 9.69 12.50 0.95
N THR A 328 9.72 13.35 -0.09
CA THR A 328 10.31 12.92 -1.37
C THR A 328 11.83 12.87 -1.27
N VAL A 329 12.49 12.18 -2.20
CA VAL A 329 13.95 12.15 -2.28
C VAL A 329 14.50 13.57 -2.40
N GLU A 330 13.83 14.41 -3.21
CA GLU A 330 14.19 15.81 -3.45
C GLU A 330 14.02 16.66 -2.20
N GLN A 331 12.99 16.44 -1.39
CA GLN A 331 12.78 17.16 -0.14
C GLN A 331 13.84 16.81 0.90
N ALA A 332 14.18 15.53 1.06
CA ALA A 332 15.24 15.07 1.95
C ALA A 332 16.60 15.64 1.53
N TYR A 333 16.90 15.62 0.23
CA TYR A 333 18.12 16.23 -0.33
C TYR A 333 18.17 17.72 -0.09
N ALA A 334 17.10 18.46 -0.38
CA ALA A 334 17.02 19.91 -0.21
C ALA A 334 17.20 20.33 1.26
N LEU A 335 16.54 19.60 2.18
CA LEU A 335 16.69 19.83 3.62
C LEU A 335 18.13 19.50 4.08
N GLY A 336 18.70 18.41 3.55
CA GLY A 336 20.09 18.06 3.76
C GLY A 336 21.05 19.14 3.26
N LYS A 337 20.84 19.71 2.08
CA LYS A 337 21.66 20.86 1.59
C LYS A 337 21.54 22.07 2.52
N LEU A 338 20.35 22.43 2.94
CA LEU A 338 20.14 23.54 3.88
C LEU A 338 20.89 23.33 5.19
N LEU A 339 20.72 22.16 5.82
CA LEU A 339 21.22 21.93 7.19
C LEU A 339 22.66 21.45 7.21
N ARG A 340 23.07 20.51 6.34
CA ARG A 340 24.45 19.97 6.34
C ARG A 340 25.42 20.93 5.67
N VAL A 341 25.07 21.51 4.51
CA VAL A 341 25.95 22.46 3.81
C VAL A 341 25.81 23.87 4.39
N GLY A 342 24.58 24.34 4.59
CA GLY A 342 24.32 25.72 5.03
C GLY A 342 24.59 25.96 6.51
N ALA A 343 24.29 25.00 7.40
CA ALA A 343 24.46 25.15 8.85
C ALA A 343 25.55 24.25 9.43
N GLY A 344 26.18 23.37 8.67
CA GLY A 344 27.21 22.43 9.15
C GLY A 344 26.67 21.36 10.11
N ALA A 345 25.38 20.99 10.00
CA ALA A 345 24.71 20.06 10.89
C ALA A 345 24.47 18.72 10.19
N HIS A 346 25.25 17.69 10.52
CA HIS A 346 25.23 16.40 9.83
C HIS A 346 24.38 15.33 10.52
N SER A 347 23.99 15.53 11.80
CA SER A 347 23.26 14.54 12.58
C SER A 347 21.80 14.40 12.14
N ALA A 348 21.34 13.17 11.95
CA ALA A 348 19.95 12.88 11.63
C ALA A 348 19.44 11.60 12.30
N VAL A 349 18.17 11.62 12.67
CA VAL A 349 17.37 10.42 12.96
C VAL A 349 16.65 10.05 11.67
N LEU A 350 17.13 9.01 11.03
CA LEU A 350 16.56 8.52 9.78
C LEU A 350 15.47 7.46 10.05
N PRO A 351 14.46 7.35 9.18
CA PRO A 351 13.51 6.26 9.26
C PRO A 351 14.23 4.92 9.06
N GLU A 352 13.61 3.82 9.51
CA GLU A 352 14.12 2.47 9.28
C GLU A 352 14.30 2.23 7.78
N ALA A 353 15.52 2.40 7.28
CA ALA A 353 15.85 2.26 5.87
C ALA A 353 16.21 0.83 5.51
N THR A 354 15.96 0.46 4.27
CA THR A 354 16.47 -0.77 3.67
C THR A 354 17.97 -0.65 3.46
N SER A 355 18.72 -1.70 3.75
CA SER A 355 20.17 -1.73 3.46
C SER A 355 20.44 -1.75 1.96
N SER A 356 21.39 -0.97 1.46
CA SER A 356 21.86 -1.02 0.07
C SER A 356 22.45 -2.38 -0.33
N ALA A 357 22.90 -3.18 0.63
CA ALA A 357 23.33 -4.56 0.38
C ALA A 357 22.21 -5.45 -0.19
N LEU A 358 20.93 -5.11 0.04
CA LEU A 358 19.79 -5.81 -0.55
C LEU A 358 19.63 -5.58 -2.06
N ASP A 359 20.24 -4.55 -2.62
CA ASP A 359 20.15 -4.26 -4.06
C ASP A 359 20.69 -5.42 -4.92
N ALA A 360 21.65 -6.18 -4.40
CA ALA A 360 22.16 -7.41 -5.04
C ALA A 360 21.08 -8.50 -5.19
N PHE A 361 19.99 -8.42 -4.43
CA PHE A 361 18.90 -9.39 -4.41
C PHE A 361 17.55 -8.76 -4.78
N ALA A 362 17.55 -7.51 -5.25
CA ALA A 362 16.36 -6.79 -5.65
C ALA A 362 15.66 -7.50 -6.84
N ALA A 363 14.34 -7.58 -6.80
CA ALA A 363 13.54 -8.13 -7.89
C ALA A 363 12.16 -7.46 -7.91
N PRO A 364 11.40 -7.59 -9.00
CA PRO A 364 9.99 -7.23 -9.00
C PRO A 364 9.23 -7.97 -7.88
N LEU A 365 8.29 -7.30 -7.21
CA LEU A 365 7.44 -7.96 -6.19
C LEU A 365 6.66 -9.15 -6.74
N SER A 366 6.32 -9.11 -8.04
CA SER A 366 5.70 -10.24 -8.73
C SER A 366 6.51 -11.54 -8.68
N THR A 367 7.82 -11.48 -8.45
CA THR A 367 8.68 -12.66 -8.25
C THR A 367 8.18 -13.54 -7.11
N ILE A 368 7.60 -12.95 -6.06
CA ILE A 368 6.99 -13.67 -4.93
C ILE A 368 5.88 -14.61 -5.41
N GLY A 369 5.04 -14.13 -6.35
CA GLY A 369 3.93 -14.91 -6.91
C GLY A 369 4.36 -16.09 -7.79
N HIS A 370 5.65 -16.16 -8.17
CA HIS A 370 6.23 -17.19 -9.01
C HIS A 370 7.30 -18.03 -8.29
N ALA A 371 7.53 -17.77 -7.01
CA ALA A 371 8.50 -18.52 -6.19
C ALA A 371 8.04 -19.96 -5.96
N GLU A 372 9.00 -20.84 -5.67
CA GLU A 372 8.76 -22.21 -5.17
C GLU A 372 8.79 -22.24 -3.63
N LEU A 373 9.65 -21.42 -3.04
CA LEU A 373 9.82 -21.29 -1.61
C LEU A 373 9.71 -19.82 -1.22
N VAL A 374 8.89 -19.50 -0.23
CA VAL A 374 8.79 -18.16 0.37
C VAL A 374 9.01 -18.29 1.88
N VAL A 375 9.99 -17.57 2.41
CA VAL A 375 10.22 -17.51 3.85
C VAL A 375 9.93 -16.10 4.34
N VAL A 376 8.96 -16.00 5.24
CA VAL A 376 8.61 -14.75 5.93
C VAL A 376 9.31 -14.74 7.27
N LEU A 377 10.14 -13.74 7.49
CA LEU A 377 10.94 -13.52 8.70
C LEU A 377 10.43 -12.31 9.46
N GLY A 378 10.57 -12.32 10.78
CA GLY A 378 10.22 -11.21 11.63
C GLY A 378 9.00 -11.46 12.50
N ASP A 379 8.55 -10.42 13.19
CA ASP A 379 7.54 -10.49 14.25
C ASP A 379 6.27 -9.67 13.94
N GLU A 380 6.19 -9.03 12.78
CA GLU A 380 5.02 -8.26 12.36
C GLU A 380 4.35 -8.88 11.13
N ALA A 381 3.03 -8.75 11.05
CA ALA A 381 2.26 -9.25 9.93
C ALA A 381 2.62 -8.49 8.63
N VAL A 382 2.86 -9.22 7.55
CA VAL A 382 3.15 -8.63 6.23
C VAL A 382 2.03 -7.69 5.78
N THR A 383 0.76 -8.06 6.05
CA THR A 383 -0.41 -7.25 5.70
C THR A 383 -0.41 -5.88 6.38
N ASP A 384 0.14 -5.77 7.59
CA ASP A 384 0.20 -4.50 8.32
C ASP A 384 1.24 -3.54 7.72
N ARG A 385 2.37 -4.05 7.23
CA ARG A 385 3.46 -3.26 6.66
C ARG A 385 3.34 -3.03 5.15
N ALA A 386 3.04 -4.09 4.41
CA ALA A 386 3.01 -4.08 2.95
C ALA A 386 1.90 -4.99 2.40
N PRO A 387 0.62 -4.54 2.45
CA PRO A 387 -0.53 -5.40 2.13
C PRO A 387 -0.43 -6.11 0.76
N ILE A 388 0.11 -5.45 -0.25
CA ILE A 388 0.24 -6.04 -1.58
C ILE A 388 1.28 -7.16 -1.62
N VAL A 389 2.32 -7.11 -0.79
CA VAL A 389 3.27 -8.21 -0.65
C VAL A 389 2.56 -9.46 -0.14
N ASP A 390 1.62 -9.32 0.80
CA ASP A 390 0.78 -10.43 1.28
C ASP A 390 -0.08 -11.02 0.15
N LEU A 391 -0.64 -10.21 -0.76
CA LEU A 391 -1.36 -10.73 -1.93
C LEU A 391 -0.44 -11.52 -2.88
N TRP A 392 0.79 -11.07 -3.07
CA TRP A 392 1.78 -11.82 -3.86
C TRP A 392 2.16 -13.14 -3.18
N ILE A 393 2.30 -13.18 -1.86
CA ILE A 393 2.54 -14.41 -1.08
C ILE A 393 1.35 -15.38 -1.24
N ARG A 394 0.12 -14.90 -1.10
CA ARG A 394 -1.10 -15.68 -1.34
C ARG A 394 -1.14 -16.23 -2.77
N GLN A 395 -0.78 -15.42 -3.74
CA GLN A 395 -0.69 -15.88 -5.14
C GLN A 395 0.38 -16.95 -5.31
N GLY A 396 1.57 -16.79 -4.73
CA GLY A 396 2.62 -17.82 -4.73
C GLY A 396 2.11 -19.14 -4.17
N ARG A 397 1.45 -19.11 -3.01
CA ARG A 397 0.84 -20.28 -2.37
C ARG A 397 -0.19 -20.96 -3.28
N ARG A 398 -1.07 -20.21 -3.96
CA ARG A 398 -2.02 -20.75 -4.94
C ARG A 398 -1.32 -21.38 -6.15
N ASN A 399 -0.16 -20.86 -6.52
CA ASN A 399 0.67 -21.38 -7.60
C ASN A 399 1.56 -22.56 -7.17
N GLY A 400 1.45 -23.01 -5.90
CA GLY A 400 2.16 -24.16 -5.36
C GLY A 400 3.43 -23.85 -4.57
N ALA A 401 3.70 -22.58 -4.26
CA ALA A 401 4.81 -22.21 -3.39
C ALA A 401 4.58 -22.72 -1.96
N GLU A 402 5.63 -23.26 -1.35
CA GLU A 402 5.69 -23.50 0.09
C GLU A 402 6.01 -22.18 0.80
N VAL A 403 5.17 -21.80 1.76
CA VAL A 403 5.34 -20.59 2.56
C VAL A 403 5.62 -20.95 4.00
N THR A 404 6.73 -20.49 4.53
CA THR A 404 7.17 -20.77 5.92
C THR A 404 7.39 -19.44 6.65
N GLU A 405 6.98 -19.37 7.90
CA GLU A 405 7.22 -18.23 8.79
C GLU A 405 8.25 -18.60 9.85
N ALA A 406 9.19 -17.68 10.14
CA ALA A 406 10.20 -17.84 11.17
C ALA A 406 10.53 -16.48 11.81
N ALA A 407 10.96 -16.50 13.09
CA ALA A 407 11.28 -15.27 13.81
C ALA A 407 12.52 -14.56 13.24
N ASP A 408 13.53 -15.34 12.84
CA ASP A 408 14.77 -14.85 12.23
C ASP A 408 15.44 -15.92 11.36
N GLY A 409 16.53 -15.55 10.68
CA GLY A 409 17.30 -16.47 9.83
C GLY A 409 18.00 -17.61 10.59
N ASN A 410 18.28 -17.43 11.89
CA ASN A 410 18.96 -18.45 12.71
C ASN A 410 17.98 -19.55 13.17
N SER A 411 16.69 -19.26 13.13
CA SER A 411 15.62 -20.20 13.49
C SER A 411 15.19 -21.13 12.35
N LEU A 412 15.82 -21.00 11.16
CA LEU A 412 15.47 -21.82 10.00
C LEU A 412 15.97 -23.26 10.19
N PRO A 413 15.12 -24.30 9.97
CA PRO A 413 15.55 -25.69 9.94
C PRO A 413 16.62 -25.93 8.89
N GLU A 414 17.59 -26.83 9.20
CA GLU A 414 18.70 -27.14 8.28
C GLU A 414 18.19 -27.67 6.93
N GLU A 415 17.18 -28.55 6.95
CA GLU A 415 16.53 -29.07 5.75
C GLU A 415 15.96 -27.96 4.84
N LEU A 416 15.29 -26.95 5.43
CA LEU A 416 14.78 -25.79 4.69
C LEU A 416 15.92 -24.94 4.14
N THR A 417 16.99 -24.75 4.92
CA THR A 417 18.18 -24.01 4.52
C THR A 417 18.87 -24.65 3.31
N GLU A 418 19.00 -25.98 3.29
CA GLU A 418 19.55 -26.72 2.15
C GLU A 418 18.66 -26.59 0.91
N ARG A 419 17.35 -26.67 1.07
CA ARG A 419 16.39 -26.49 -0.03
C ARG A 419 16.45 -25.08 -0.60
N LEU A 420 16.57 -24.07 0.25
CA LEU A 420 16.73 -22.66 -0.17
C LEU A 420 18.02 -22.49 -0.99
N ARG A 421 19.13 -23.08 -0.57
CA ARG A 421 20.40 -23.06 -1.34
C ARG A 421 20.28 -23.73 -2.70
N GLY A 422 19.53 -24.82 -2.79
CA GLY A 422 19.30 -25.57 -4.02
C GLY A 422 18.28 -24.97 -4.97
N SER A 423 17.43 -24.03 -4.51
CA SER A 423 16.37 -23.45 -5.32
C SER A 423 16.88 -22.32 -6.23
N ASP A 424 16.32 -22.24 -7.43
CA ASP A 424 16.48 -21.11 -8.35
C ASP A 424 15.33 -20.10 -8.25
N ARG A 425 14.30 -20.38 -7.42
CA ARG A 425 13.10 -19.55 -7.25
C ARG A 425 12.67 -19.49 -5.78
N ALA A 426 13.52 -18.90 -4.95
CA ALA A 426 13.27 -18.73 -3.53
C ALA A 426 13.23 -17.24 -3.14
N VAL A 427 12.32 -16.87 -2.24
CA VAL A 427 12.14 -15.49 -1.80
C VAL A 427 12.17 -15.42 -0.28
N LEU A 428 12.92 -14.43 0.24
CA LEU A 428 12.93 -14.05 1.64
C LEU A 428 12.20 -12.73 1.81
N VAL A 429 11.35 -12.64 2.82
CA VAL A 429 10.62 -11.41 3.18
C VAL A 429 10.86 -11.13 4.67
N TRP A 430 11.40 -9.96 4.99
CA TRP A 430 11.54 -9.52 6.38
C TRP A 430 10.45 -8.51 6.73
N SER A 431 9.59 -8.86 7.69
CA SER A 431 8.52 -8.03 8.23
C SER A 431 8.65 -7.95 9.76
N GLY A 432 9.29 -6.90 10.26
CA GLY A 432 9.52 -6.76 11.69
C GLY A 432 10.25 -5.47 12.04
N ARG A 433 10.23 -5.10 13.34
CA ARG A 433 10.95 -3.98 13.89
C ARG A 433 12.38 -4.39 14.25
N GLY A 434 13.31 -3.54 13.98
CA GLY A 434 14.68 -3.72 14.43
C GLY A 434 15.71 -3.19 13.45
N GLY A 435 16.52 -2.24 13.90
CA GLY A 435 17.65 -1.72 13.14
C GLY A 435 18.57 -2.86 12.69
N GLY A 436 18.90 -2.90 11.42
CA GLY A 436 19.77 -3.91 10.83
C GLY A 436 19.03 -5.10 10.18
N GLY A 437 17.68 -5.16 10.20
CA GLY A 437 16.91 -6.22 9.53
C GLY A 437 17.27 -6.37 8.06
N GLY A 438 17.40 -5.27 7.33
CA GLY A 438 17.80 -5.29 5.93
C GLY A 438 19.22 -5.81 5.69
N ALA A 439 20.19 -5.45 6.52
CA ALA A 439 21.56 -5.92 6.42
C ALA A 439 21.65 -7.43 6.73
N ARG A 440 21.00 -7.88 7.81
CA ARG A 440 20.96 -9.31 8.18
C ARG A 440 20.26 -10.16 7.10
N LEU A 441 19.22 -9.61 6.50
CA LEU A 441 18.52 -10.29 5.40
C LEU A 441 19.43 -10.42 4.17
N ALA A 442 20.22 -9.40 3.84
CA ALA A 442 21.18 -9.45 2.76
C ALA A 442 22.30 -10.49 3.02
N GLU A 443 22.85 -10.53 4.25
CA GLU A 443 23.82 -11.55 4.66
C GLU A 443 23.25 -12.97 4.56
N LEU A 444 22.00 -13.16 5.00
CA LEU A 444 21.30 -14.44 4.87
C LEU A 444 21.13 -14.83 3.40
N ALA A 445 20.62 -13.94 2.56
CA ALA A 445 20.43 -14.20 1.12
C ALA A 445 21.76 -14.55 0.43
N TYR A 446 22.84 -13.86 0.78
CA TYR A 446 24.18 -14.17 0.28
C TYR A 446 24.65 -15.56 0.73
N SER A 447 24.48 -15.89 2.02
CA SER A 447 24.88 -17.20 2.58
C SER A 447 24.11 -18.39 1.98
N LEU A 448 22.89 -18.10 1.48
CA LEU A 448 22.04 -19.05 0.76
C LEU A 448 22.37 -19.15 -0.72
N GLY A 449 23.33 -18.35 -1.22
CA GLY A 449 23.73 -18.36 -2.64
C GLY A 449 22.69 -17.77 -3.59
N PHE A 450 21.95 -16.75 -3.17
CA PHE A 450 20.96 -16.07 -4.01
C PHE A 450 21.60 -15.13 -5.04
N GLU A 451 22.86 -14.73 -4.82
CA GLU A 451 23.59 -13.88 -5.77
C GLU A 451 23.66 -14.53 -7.15
N GLY A 452 23.38 -13.76 -8.20
CA GLY A 452 23.38 -14.23 -9.59
C GLY A 452 22.19 -15.12 -9.98
N LYS A 453 21.24 -15.41 -9.07
CA LYS A 453 20.01 -16.16 -9.37
C LYS A 453 18.83 -15.21 -9.61
N PRO A 454 18.36 -14.99 -10.85
CA PRO A 454 17.30 -14.03 -11.16
C PRO A 454 15.95 -14.32 -10.48
N GLY A 455 15.65 -15.60 -10.24
CA GLY A 455 14.41 -16.02 -9.59
C GLY A 455 14.45 -16.02 -8.06
N CYS A 456 15.63 -15.73 -7.45
CA CYS A 456 15.78 -15.56 -6.01
C CYS A 456 15.79 -14.07 -5.64
N ALA A 457 15.12 -13.70 -4.53
CA ALA A 457 15.00 -12.33 -4.09
C ALA A 457 14.94 -12.20 -2.56
N ALA A 458 15.24 -11.00 -2.06
CA ALA A 458 15.09 -10.66 -0.65
C ALA A 458 14.46 -9.28 -0.49
N PHE A 459 13.37 -9.20 0.28
CA PHE A 459 12.61 -7.98 0.49
C PHE A 459 12.54 -7.62 1.98
N HIS A 460 13.02 -6.45 2.34
CA HIS A 460 12.80 -5.84 3.66
C HIS A 460 11.61 -4.89 3.58
N LEU A 461 10.67 -5.01 4.51
CA LEU A 461 9.47 -4.19 4.57
C LEU A 461 9.64 -3.06 5.61
N PRO A 462 10.12 -1.86 5.24
CA PRO A 462 10.23 -0.74 6.17
C PRO A 462 8.85 -0.23 6.59
N ALA A 463 8.79 0.53 7.71
CA ALA A 463 7.53 1.04 8.25
C ALA A 463 6.97 2.23 7.44
N THR A 464 7.78 2.91 6.64
CA THR A 464 7.43 4.17 5.97
C THR A 464 7.57 4.06 4.45
N PRO A 465 6.86 4.91 3.68
CA PRO A 465 6.71 4.72 2.24
C PRO A 465 8.00 4.95 1.43
N ASN A 466 8.87 5.85 1.89
CA ASN A 466 10.08 6.27 1.17
C ASN A 466 11.34 6.24 2.04
N ALA A 467 11.42 5.30 2.99
CA ALA A 467 12.55 5.21 3.93
C ALA A 467 13.91 5.22 3.21
N ARG A 468 14.03 4.41 2.14
CA ARG A 468 15.26 4.33 1.32
C ARG A 468 15.56 5.65 0.62
N GLY A 469 14.60 6.23 -0.10
CA GLY A 469 14.82 7.46 -0.86
C GLY A 469 15.14 8.67 0.03
N VAL A 470 14.57 8.71 1.24
CA VAL A 470 14.87 9.75 2.22
C VAL A 470 16.31 9.62 2.74
N ALA A 471 16.74 8.41 3.09
CA ALA A 471 18.11 8.15 3.53
C ALA A 471 19.14 8.47 2.43
N ASP A 472 18.88 8.02 1.20
CA ASP A 472 19.74 8.27 0.04
C ASP A 472 19.82 9.78 -0.29
N GLY A 473 18.67 10.48 -0.29
CA GLY A 473 18.62 11.92 -0.54
C GLY A 473 19.35 12.74 0.52
N TRP A 474 19.17 12.40 1.81
CA TRP A 474 19.89 13.04 2.90
C TRP A 474 21.39 12.82 2.79
N ALA A 475 21.83 11.59 2.56
CA ALA A 475 23.23 11.24 2.42
C ALA A 475 23.90 11.94 1.22
N ALA A 476 23.21 12.03 0.07
CA ALA A 476 23.72 12.67 -1.14
C ALA A 476 23.89 14.19 -1.01
N ALA A 477 23.26 14.84 -0.03
CA ALA A 477 23.29 16.30 0.10
C ALA A 477 24.69 16.85 0.46
N ALA A 478 25.46 16.12 1.26
CA ALA A 478 26.83 16.50 1.65
C ALA A 478 27.63 15.28 2.10
N GLU A 479 28.96 15.34 1.97
CA GLU A 479 29.89 14.44 2.64
C GLU A 479 30.09 14.89 4.09
N GLY A 480 30.40 13.98 4.99
CA GLY A 480 30.68 14.23 6.41
C GLY A 480 30.17 13.13 7.32
N GLU A 481 30.86 12.88 8.41
CA GLU A 481 30.46 11.93 9.43
C GLU A 481 29.33 12.51 10.30
N GLU A 482 28.37 11.68 10.64
CA GLU A 482 27.33 12.02 11.60
C GLU A 482 27.93 12.02 13.01
N GLN A 483 27.78 13.13 13.71
CA GLN A 483 28.16 13.24 15.13
C GLN A 483 26.97 13.83 15.86
N ASP A 484 26.44 13.08 16.83
CA ASP A 484 25.34 13.56 17.63
C ASP A 484 25.80 14.67 18.57
N PRO A 485 25.24 15.89 18.42
CA PRO A 485 25.62 17.00 19.31
C PRO A 485 25.01 16.80 20.71
N GLU A 486 25.82 17.03 21.74
CA GLU A 486 25.33 17.13 23.11
C GLU A 486 25.80 18.47 23.72
N PRO A 487 24.88 19.36 24.15
CA PRO A 487 23.40 19.27 24.04
C PRO A 487 22.89 19.60 22.62
N VAL A 488 21.69 19.08 22.29
CA VAL A 488 20.96 19.44 21.07
C VAL A 488 20.37 20.84 21.23
N ALA A 489 20.84 21.79 20.41
CA ALA A 489 20.31 23.16 20.45
C ALA A 489 19.02 23.33 19.65
N LEU A 490 18.93 22.64 18.51
CA LEU A 490 17.74 22.65 17.67
C LEU A 490 17.41 21.24 17.19
N LEU A 491 16.20 20.79 17.43
CA LEU A 491 15.64 19.60 16.79
C LEU A 491 14.73 20.05 15.64
N VAL A 492 15.04 19.59 14.43
CA VAL A 492 14.16 19.75 13.24
C VAL A 492 13.40 18.46 13.04
N VAL A 493 12.07 18.49 13.14
CA VAL A 493 11.21 17.32 12.96
C VAL A 493 10.43 17.45 11.67
N SER A 494 10.64 16.54 10.73
CA SER A 494 9.99 16.54 9.43
C SER A 494 8.99 15.38 9.35
N GLY A 495 7.71 15.72 9.21
CA GLY A 495 6.60 14.79 9.06
C GLY A 495 5.92 14.37 10.38
N ASP A 496 4.64 14.06 10.26
CA ASP A 496 3.80 13.64 11.40
C ASP A 496 4.23 12.28 11.96
N GLU A 497 4.77 11.38 11.13
CA GLU A 497 5.29 10.08 11.55
C GLU A 497 6.55 10.22 12.42
N ALA A 498 7.47 11.13 12.07
CA ALA A 498 8.64 11.43 12.91
C ALA A 498 8.22 12.03 14.25
N ALA A 499 7.20 12.93 14.22
CA ALA A 499 6.64 13.50 15.45
C ALA A 499 5.97 12.47 16.37
N ALA A 500 5.50 11.36 15.81
CA ALA A 500 4.89 10.26 16.56
C ALA A 500 5.92 9.28 17.15
N ASP A 501 7.21 9.36 16.76
CA ASP A 501 8.26 8.47 17.27
C ASP A 501 8.61 8.84 18.73
N PRO A 502 8.50 7.89 19.69
CA PRO A 502 8.83 8.13 21.10
C PRO A 502 10.29 8.59 21.31
N ALA A 503 11.24 8.13 20.49
CA ALA A 503 12.63 8.55 20.60
C ALA A 503 12.82 10.02 20.19
N VAL A 504 12.14 10.43 19.12
CA VAL A 504 12.11 11.84 18.66
C VAL A 504 11.45 12.73 19.70
N ARG A 505 10.34 12.27 20.29
CA ARG A 505 9.68 13.00 21.40
C ARG A 505 10.59 13.17 22.61
N ALA A 506 11.27 12.11 23.04
CA ALA A 506 12.22 12.17 24.15
C ALA A 506 13.41 13.11 23.86
N MET A 507 13.81 13.23 22.59
CA MET A 507 14.83 14.20 22.14
C MET A 507 14.26 15.62 22.16
N ALA A 508 13.03 15.85 21.74
CA ALA A 508 12.36 17.15 21.77
C ALA A 508 12.23 17.72 23.20
N GLU A 509 12.02 16.87 24.19
CA GLU A 509 11.95 17.27 25.60
C GLU A 509 13.31 17.78 26.16
N ARG A 510 14.43 17.42 25.52
CA ARG A 510 15.79 17.79 25.92
C ARG A 510 16.42 18.86 25.04
N ALA A 511 15.89 19.08 23.85
CA ALA A 511 16.37 20.09 22.91
C ALA A 511 16.08 21.52 23.45
N GLU A 512 16.99 22.48 23.18
CA GLU A 512 16.76 23.88 23.56
C GLU A 512 15.60 24.50 22.75
N HIS A 513 15.49 24.12 21.47
CA HIS A 513 14.44 24.55 20.56
C HIS A 513 13.99 23.42 19.64
N VAL A 514 12.73 23.50 19.17
CA VAL A 514 12.15 22.56 18.20
C VAL A 514 11.45 23.31 17.06
N LEU A 515 11.86 22.97 15.81
CA LEU A 515 11.18 23.34 14.58
C LEU A 515 10.49 22.11 14.01
N ALA A 516 9.18 22.14 13.85
CA ALA A 516 8.41 21.04 13.28
C ALA A 516 7.83 21.39 11.91
N ILE A 517 7.84 20.41 11.01
CA ILE A 517 7.21 20.46 9.68
C ILE A 517 6.14 19.37 9.69
N THR A 518 4.88 19.72 9.94
CA THR A 518 3.80 18.75 10.11
C THR A 518 2.53 19.19 9.42
N MET A 519 1.70 18.23 9.05
CA MET A 519 0.45 18.49 8.35
C MET A 519 -0.69 18.91 9.30
N TYR A 520 -0.68 18.45 10.56
CA TYR A 520 -1.83 18.55 11.46
C TYR A 520 -1.49 19.17 12.80
N HIS A 521 -2.52 19.73 13.43
CA HIS A 521 -2.50 20.13 14.83
C HIS A 521 -2.45 18.86 15.73
N GLY A 522 -1.33 18.13 15.66
CA GLY A 522 -1.12 16.90 16.38
C GLY A 522 -0.04 17.02 17.45
N LEU A 523 0.69 15.92 17.67
CA LEU A 523 1.68 15.80 18.74
C LEU A 523 2.76 16.88 18.70
N ALA A 524 3.33 17.17 17.52
CA ALA A 524 4.42 18.11 17.37
C ALA A 524 4.06 19.53 17.81
N VAL A 525 2.84 19.97 17.56
CA VAL A 525 2.36 21.29 17.99
C VAL A 525 2.41 21.43 19.52
N GLY A 526 2.27 20.33 20.26
CA GLY A 526 2.37 20.34 21.74
C GLY A 526 3.72 20.76 22.29
N TRP A 527 4.81 20.56 21.57
CA TRP A 527 6.19 20.79 22.07
C TRP A 527 7.09 21.59 21.12
N ALA A 528 6.70 21.88 19.86
CA ALA A 528 7.49 22.71 18.94
C ALA A 528 7.45 24.20 19.31
N ASP A 529 8.52 24.95 18.99
CA ASP A 529 8.58 26.42 19.11
C ASP A 529 8.10 27.10 17.83
N LEU A 530 8.44 26.53 16.66
CA LEU A 530 8.01 26.96 15.35
C LEU A 530 7.45 25.74 14.60
N VAL A 531 6.27 25.90 13.99
CA VAL A 531 5.65 24.88 13.15
C VAL A 531 5.45 25.44 11.75
N LEU A 532 5.96 24.72 10.76
CA LEU A 532 5.74 24.99 9.34
C LEU A 532 4.75 23.97 8.75
N PRO A 533 3.80 24.38 7.92
CA PRO A 533 2.86 23.47 7.30
C PRO A 533 3.55 22.43 6.41
N GLY A 534 3.23 21.16 6.64
CA GLY A 534 3.64 20.04 5.78
C GLY A 534 2.58 19.74 4.70
N THR A 535 2.98 19.00 3.65
CA THR A 535 2.10 18.56 2.56
C THR A 535 2.00 17.05 2.47
N SER A 536 0.89 16.56 1.89
CA SER A 536 0.66 15.15 1.61
C SER A 536 1.36 14.72 0.32
N TYR A 537 1.59 13.41 0.15
CA TYR A 537 2.04 12.82 -1.11
C TYR A 537 1.10 13.14 -2.30
N LEU A 538 -0.16 13.49 -2.06
CA LEU A 538 -1.13 13.93 -3.08
C LEU A 538 -0.98 15.41 -3.47
N GLU A 539 -0.24 16.18 -2.71
CA GLU A 539 -0.14 17.65 -2.81
C GLU A 539 1.22 18.13 -3.34
N ARG A 540 2.15 17.22 -3.64
CA ARG A 540 3.53 17.55 -4.05
C ARG A 540 3.99 16.73 -5.26
N ASP A 541 4.96 17.27 -5.97
CA ASP A 541 5.72 16.58 -7.02
C ASP A 541 7.05 16.09 -6.45
N GLY A 542 7.57 14.98 -6.98
CA GLY A 542 8.86 14.43 -6.57
C GLY A 542 9.00 12.96 -6.90
N SER A 543 9.91 12.28 -6.22
CA SER A 543 10.13 10.85 -6.38
C SER A 543 10.19 10.11 -5.04
N TYR A 544 9.77 8.85 -5.08
CA TYR A 544 9.91 7.87 -4.01
C TYR A 544 10.74 6.69 -4.50
N VAL A 545 11.42 6.03 -3.58
CA VAL A 545 12.08 4.74 -3.82
C VAL A 545 11.34 3.68 -3.02
N ASN A 546 10.65 2.76 -3.72
CA ASN A 546 9.87 1.72 -3.05
C ASN A 546 10.77 0.60 -2.47
N LEU A 547 10.16 -0.38 -1.83
CA LEU A 547 10.87 -1.50 -1.20
C LEU A 547 11.65 -2.40 -2.18
N GLU A 548 11.39 -2.31 -3.49
CA GLU A 548 12.17 -2.98 -4.53
C GLU A 548 13.46 -2.22 -4.89
N GLY A 549 13.63 -0.98 -4.43
CA GLY A 549 14.64 -0.05 -4.91
C GLY A 549 14.24 0.71 -6.20
N ARG A 550 13.00 0.60 -6.62
CA ARG A 550 12.46 1.26 -7.81
C ARG A 550 12.16 2.72 -7.55
N VAL A 551 12.73 3.61 -8.35
CA VAL A 551 12.40 5.04 -8.34
C VAL A 551 11.05 5.25 -9.00
N GLN A 552 10.12 5.90 -8.30
CA GLN A 552 8.75 6.11 -8.75
C GLN A 552 8.38 7.60 -8.65
N ARG A 553 7.66 8.11 -9.66
CA ARG A 553 7.29 9.51 -9.74
C ARG A 553 6.00 9.82 -9.02
N LEU A 554 6.06 10.74 -8.08
CA LEU A 554 4.89 11.43 -7.53
C LEU A 554 4.47 12.59 -8.43
N ARG A 555 3.15 12.73 -8.61
CA ARG A 555 2.54 13.86 -9.30
C ARG A 555 1.49 14.48 -8.40
N ARG A 556 1.55 15.78 -8.24
CA ARG A 556 0.56 16.56 -7.51
C ARG A 556 -0.83 16.36 -8.09
N ALA A 557 -1.74 15.83 -7.29
CA ALA A 557 -3.14 15.58 -7.66
C ALA A 557 -4.09 16.62 -7.06
N THR A 558 -3.75 17.17 -5.88
CA THR A 558 -4.59 18.15 -5.17
C THR A 558 -3.81 19.43 -4.90
N ILE A 559 -4.54 20.52 -4.69
CA ILE A 559 -3.94 21.81 -4.39
C ILE A 559 -3.61 21.85 -2.89
N PRO A 560 -2.34 22.04 -2.50
CA PRO A 560 -1.97 22.14 -1.08
C PRO A 560 -2.53 23.43 -0.46
N PRO A 561 -2.84 23.42 0.85
CA PRO A 561 -3.32 24.62 1.55
C PRO A 561 -2.21 25.63 1.85
N ALA A 562 -0.94 25.23 1.71
CA ALA A 562 0.27 26.02 1.94
C ALA A 562 1.30 25.76 0.83
N PRO A 563 2.33 26.60 0.64
CA PRO A 563 3.46 26.29 -0.23
C PRO A 563 4.09 24.95 0.14
N ASP A 564 4.48 24.15 -0.86
CA ASP A 564 5.17 22.89 -0.62
C ASP A 564 6.58 23.12 -0.03
N GLU A 565 7.14 22.05 0.54
CA GLU A 565 8.39 22.13 1.31
C GLU A 565 9.55 22.62 0.45
N LEU A 566 9.68 22.19 -0.82
CA LEU A 566 10.76 22.64 -1.70
C LEU A 566 10.72 24.14 -1.93
N ALA A 567 9.52 24.74 -2.00
CA ALA A 567 9.36 26.16 -2.26
C ALA A 567 9.91 27.02 -1.12
N TRP A 568 9.62 26.69 0.15
CA TRP A 568 10.14 27.46 1.27
C TRP A 568 11.56 27.03 1.71
N ILE A 569 11.95 25.75 1.55
CA ILE A 569 13.34 25.28 1.76
C ILE A 569 14.27 26.04 0.82
N SER A 570 13.91 26.18 -0.45
CA SER A 570 14.70 26.94 -1.45
C SER A 570 14.98 28.38 -0.97
N ARG A 571 13.93 29.10 -0.52
CA ARG A 571 14.04 30.46 -0.01
C ARG A 571 14.88 30.56 1.27
N LEU A 572 14.76 29.58 2.16
CA LEU A 572 15.53 29.54 3.40
C LEU A 572 17.01 29.20 3.11
N ALA A 573 17.28 28.24 2.19
CA ALA A 573 18.63 27.85 1.79
C ALA A 573 19.41 29.02 1.16
N GLU A 574 18.75 29.85 0.35
CA GLU A 574 19.35 31.05 -0.24
C GLU A 574 19.91 32.00 0.84
N ARG A 575 19.23 32.12 2.00
CA ARG A 575 19.70 32.93 3.14
C ARG A 575 20.98 32.38 3.79
N PHE A 576 21.28 31.12 3.58
CA PHE A 576 22.53 30.44 4.00
C PHE A 576 23.57 30.34 2.86
N GLY A 577 23.31 30.97 1.71
CA GLY A 577 24.19 30.94 0.55
C GLY A 577 24.20 29.59 -0.18
N VAL A 578 23.18 28.77 0.04
CA VAL A 578 23.02 27.44 -0.58
C VAL A 578 21.97 27.47 -1.67
N ALA A 579 22.35 27.07 -2.87
CA ALA A 579 21.41 27.00 -4.01
C ALA A 579 20.60 25.71 -3.94
N VAL A 580 19.30 25.84 -3.85
CA VAL A 580 18.31 24.76 -3.92
C VAL A 580 17.17 25.20 -4.83
N SER A 581 16.79 24.38 -5.82
CA SER A 581 15.67 24.72 -6.69
C SER A 581 14.33 24.45 -5.98
N PRO A 582 13.28 25.29 -6.18
CA PRO A 582 11.92 25.00 -5.73
C PRO A 582 11.20 23.95 -6.60
N HIS A 583 11.83 23.43 -7.65
CA HIS A 583 11.22 22.51 -8.62
C HIS A 583 11.83 21.11 -8.49
N ALA A 584 11.00 20.11 -8.17
CA ALA A 584 11.42 18.73 -7.98
C ALA A 584 12.24 18.17 -9.16
N ALA A 585 11.84 18.47 -10.40
CA ALA A 585 12.56 17.99 -11.59
C ALA A 585 14.00 18.50 -11.68
N VAL A 586 14.26 19.73 -11.22
CA VAL A 586 15.61 20.33 -11.21
C VAL A 586 16.45 19.71 -10.09
N VAL A 587 15.86 19.56 -8.91
CA VAL A 587 16.53 18.89 -7.78
C VAL A 587 16.84 17.44 -8.13
N PHE A 588 15.89 16.73 -8.74
CA PHE A 588 16.10 15.35 -9.19
C PHE A 588 17.25 15.24 -10.20
N ALA A 589 17.33 16.13 -11.17
CA ALA A 589 18.42 16.13 -12.13
C ALA A 589 19.81 16.30 -11.47
N GLU A 590 19.89 17.14 -10.43
CA GLU A 590 21.13 17.33 -9.66
C GLU A 590 21.53 16.07 -8.87
N LEU A 591 20.56 15.40 -8.21
CA LEU A 591 20.85 14.21 -7.39
C LEU A 591 20.96 12.92 -8.21
N SER A 592 20.32 12.84 -9.38
CA SER A 592 20.28 11.65 -10.22
C SER A 592 21.65 11.22 -10.72
N GLU A 593 22.54 12.15 -11.03
CA GLU A 593 23.93 11.86 -11.41
C GLU A 593 24.70 11.09 -10.30
N ARG A 594 24.28 11.26 -9.05
CA ARG A 594 24.92 10.61 -7.89
C ARG A 594 24.25 9.31 -7.47
N LEU A 595 22.93 9.23 -7.63
CA LEU A 595 22.11 8.15 -7.06
C LEU A 595 21.49 7.22 -8.09
N TYR A 596 21.24 7.70 -9.32
CA TYR A 596 20.41 7.00 -10.28
C TYR A 596 21.03 6.98 -11.70
N ASP A 597 22.36 6.96 -11.80
CA ASP A 597 23.11 6.86 -13.05
C ASP A 597 22.67 7.87 -14.13
N GLY A 598 22.30 9.09 -13.71
CA GLY A 598 21.84 10.13 -14.62
C GLY A 598 20.44 9.93 -15.19
N LEU A 599 19.59 9.09 -14.59
CA LEU A 599 18.19 8.89 -14.99
C LEU A 599 17.46 10.24 -15.09
N ALA A 600 16.89 10.54 -16.26
CA ALA A 600 16.15 11.78 -16.43
C ALA A 600 14.79 11.73 -15.72
N TYR A 601 14.38 12.83 -15.06
CA TYR A 601 13.09 12.90 -14.35
C TYR A 601 11.88 12.57 -15.26
N ALA A 602 11.96 12.87 -16.55
CA ALA A 602 10.93 12.52 -17.52
C ALA A 602 10.85 11.01 -17.80
N GLU A 603 11.96 10.28 -17.62
CA GLU A 603 12.04 8.82 -17.80
C GLU A 603 11.54 8.06 -16.58
N VAL A 604 11.48 8.71 -15.40
CA VAL A 604 10.73 8.21 -14.25
C VAL A 604 9.23 8.27 -14.61
N GLY A 605 8.83 7.40 -15.53
CA GLY A 605 7.49 7.36 -16.09
C GLY A 605 6.49 6.64 -15.18
N GLU A 606 5.39 6.19 -15.80
CA GLU A 606 4.34 5.45 -15.09
C GLU A 606 4.78 4.06 -14.64
N ARG A 607 5.77 3.48 -15.34
CA ARG A 607 6.36 2.17 -15.05
C ARG A 607 7.88 2.30 -15.11
N ALA A 608 8.44 2.96 -14.09
CA ALA A 608 9.88 3.08 -13.98
C ALA A 608 10.54 1.69 -13.94
N PRO A 609 11.66 1.50 -14.61
CA PRO A 609 12.39 0.23 -14.60
C PRO A 609 12.96 -0.03 -13.20
N LEU A 610 13.09 -1.31 -12.83
CA LEU A 610 13.86 -1.70 -11.67
C LEU A 610 15.36 -1.54 -12.00
N PRO A 611 16.18 -0.97 -11.08
CA PRO A 611 17.63 -0.90 -11.26
C PRO A 611 18.27 -2.27 -11.46
N ALA A 612 19.39 -2.32 -12.21
CA ALA A 612 20.16 -3.55 -12.34
C ALA A 612 20.75 -3.96 -10.99
N ARG A 613 20.78 -5.28 -10.72
CA ARG A 613 21.39 -5.81 -9.48
C ARG A 613 22.90 -5.57 -9.50
N PRO A 614 23.48 -4.85 -8.51
CA PRO A 614 24.91 -4.80 -8.31
C PRO A 614 25.43 -6.14 -7.76
N ALA A 615 26.74 -6.33 -7.78
CA ALA A 615 27.37 -7.39 -6.99
C ALA A 615 27.15 -7.15 -5.51
N TYR A 616 26.99 -8.21 -4.73
CA TYR A 616 26.82 -8.09 -3.28
C TYR A 616 28.06 -7.46 -2.63
N GLN A 617 27.82 -6.48 -1.81
CA GLN A 617 28.83 -5.88 -0.94
C GLN A 617 28.39 -6.07 0.50
N ALA A 618 29.23 -6.72 1.29
CA ALA A 618 28.95 -6.87 2.72
C ALA A 618 28.78 -5.48 3.35
N PRO A 619 27.71 -5.27 4.11
CA PRO A 619 27.54 -4.01 4.83
C PRO A 619 28.75 -3.79 5.74
N PRO A 620 29.22 -2.54 5.95
CA PRO A 620 30.24 -2.28 6.93
C PRO A 620 29.79 -2.86 8.27
N PRO A 621 30.71 -3.46 9.06
CA PRO A 621 30.33 -4.00 10.36
C PRO A 621 29.60 -2.89 11.11
N ALA A 622 28.33 -3.18 11.49
CA ALA A 622 27.53 -2.22 12.24
C ALA A 622 28.41 -1.74 13.41
N ALA A 623 28.59 -0.44 13.52
CA ALA A 623 29.25 0.12 14.72
C ALA A 623 28.56 -0.54 15.90
N VAL A 624 29.32 -1.28 16.69
CA VAL A 624 28.81 -2.08 17.82
C VAL A 624 28.01 -1.10 18.66
N GLN A 625 26.70 -1.04 18.44
CA GLN A 625 25.86 -0.34 19.40
C GLN A 625 26.18 -0.99 20.74
N PRO A 626 26.60 -0.24 21.74
CA PRO A 626 26.92 -0.81 23.03
C PRO A 626 25.73 -1.69 23.41
N SER A 627 25.99 -2.98 23.65
CA SER A 627 24.99 -3.92 24.09
C SER A 627 24.13 -3.20 25.11
N PRO A 628 22.80 -3.22 25.01
CA PRO A 628 21.97 -2.58 26.02
C PRO A 628 22.54 -3.02 27.38
N PRO A 629 22.72 -2.12 28.33
CA PRO A 629 23.31 -2.47 29.63
C PRO A 629 22.63 -3.74 30.12
N PRO A 630 23.39 -4.68 30.71
CA PRO A 630 22.80 -5.91 31.25
C PRO A 630 21.61 -5.49 32.09
N PRO A 631 20.45 -6.21 32.00
CA PRO A 631 19.27 -5.86 32.76
C PRO A 631 19.70 -5.59 34.18
N ALA A 632 19.27 -4.43 34.73
CA ALA A 632 19.55 -4.09 36.11
C ALA A 632 19.16 -5.30 36.98
N PRO A 633 19.98 -5.68 37.99
CA PRO A 633 19.66 -6.80 38.85
C PRO A 633 18.22 -6.62 39.35
N PRO A 634 17.41 -7.70 39.42
CA PRO A 634 16.01 -7.60 39.77
C PRO A 634 15.90 -6.89 41.13
N GLY A 635 15.56 -5.61 41.11
CA GLY A 635 15.08 -4.88 42.25
C GLY A 635 13.68 -5.40 42.53
N GLU A 636 13.48 -5.91 43.74
CA GLU A 636 12.28 -6.40 44.37
C GLU A 636 11.03 -6.54 43.49
N HIS A 637 10.76 -7.79 43.04
CA HIS A 637 9.48 -8.41 42.69
C HIS A 637 8.37 -7.49 42.11
N PHE A 638 8.53 -7.02 40.91
CA PHE A 638 7.40 -6.91 40.01
C PHE A 638 7.44 -8.16 39.11
N LEU A 639 6.47 -9.03 39.29
CA LEU A 639 6.19 -10.15 38.38
C LEU A 639 5.67 -9.59 37.06
N ALA A 640 6.51 -8.91 36.27
CA ALA A 640 6.23 -8.63 34.88
C ALA A 640 6.33 -9.95 34.12
N ASP A 641 5.19 -10.65 34.05
CA ASP A 641 5.11 -12.02 33.57
C ASP A 641 5.09 -12.13 32.05
N LEU A 642 4.82 -11.03 31.33
CA LEU A 642 4.63 -11.05 29.88
C LEU A 642 5.44 -9.96 29.19
N ARG A 643 6.06 -10.33 28.06
CA ARG A 643 6.73 -9.40 27.17
C ARG A 643 5.73 -8.76 26.22
N LEU A 644 5.57 -7.44 26.29
CA LEU A 644 4.67 -6.67 25.44
C LEU A 644 5.30 -6.47 24.06
N GLN A 645 4.63 -6.98 23.03
CA GLN A 645 4.90 -6.67 21.63
C GLN A 645 3.92 -5.60 21.16
N ARG A 646 4.46 -4.47 20.70
CA ARG A 646 3.66 -3.43 20.07
C ARG A 646 3.70 -3.65 18.58
N TYR A 647 2.55 -3.50 17.91
CA TYR A 647 2.50 -3.56 16.46
C TYR A 647 1.75 -2.35 15.90
N ARG A 648 2.05 -1.98 14.66
CA ARG A 648 1.37 -0.91 13.95
C ARG A 648 0.39 -1.54 12.96
N PRO A 649 -0.93 -1.53 13.24
CA PRO A 649 -1.92 -2.08 12.34
C PRO A 649 -1.96 -1.35 11.00
N LEU A 650 -2.41 -2.03 9.95
CA LEU A 650 -2.62 -1.41 8.63
C LEU A 650 -3.50 -0.15 8.75
N PHE A 651 -4.62 -0.25 9.47
CA PHE A 651 -5.55 0.85 9.65
C PHE A 651 -5.20 1.72 10.87
N SER A 652 -4.00 2.30 10.82
CA SER A 652 -3.50 3.24 11.82
C SER A 652 -2.76 4.40 11.16
N GLY A 653 -2.44 5.41 11.97
CA GLY A 653 -1.65 6.58 11.61
C GLY A 653 -2.48 7.76 11.08
N PRO A 654 -1.81 8.92 10.86
CA PRO A 654 -2.47 10.21 10.68
C PRO A 654 -3.52 10.26 9.57
N ALA A 655 -3.30 9.59 8.46
CA ALA A 655 -4.23 9.56 7.33
C ALA A 655 -5.51 8.78 7.64
N VAL A 656 -5.40 7.64 8.33
CA VAL A 656 -6.56 6.81 8.72
C VAL A 656 -7.37 7.48 9.81
N GLU A 657 -6.70 8.04 10.81
CA GLU A 657 -7.36 8.75 11.93
C GLU A 657 -8.27 9.89 11.45
N ARG A 658 -7.91 10.51 10.32
CA ARG A 658 -8.64 11.63 9.70
C ARG A 658 -9.55 11.21 8.56
N THR A 659 -9.84 9.93 8.45
CA THR A 659 -10.77 9.37 7.46
C THR A 659 -11.92 8.67 8.19
N PRO A 660 -13.08 9.33 8.35
CA PRO A 660 -14.22 8.79 9.11
C PRO A 660 -14.66 7.41 8.62
N GLU A 661 -14.64 7.17 7.31
CA GLU A 661 -15.10 5.94 6.68
C GLU A 661 -14.18 4.74 6.99
N LEU A 662 -12.95 4.96 7.48
CA LEU A 662 -12.02 3.89 7.85
C LEU A 662 -12.00 3.59 9.36
N GLN A 663 -12.72 4.37 10.18
CA GLN A 663 -12.68 4.18 11.65
C GLN A 663 -13.17 2.80 12.09
N PHE A 664 -14.10 2.18 11.36
CA PHE A 664 -14.60 0.85 11.67
C PHE A 664 -13.58 -0.29 11.49
N GLN A 665 -12.48 -0.02 10.77
CA GLN A 665 -11.38 -0.96 10.53
C GLN A 665 -10.20 -0.76 11.49
N ARG A 666 -10.22 0.30 12.31
CA ARG A 666 -9.16 0.49 13.31
C ARG A 666 -9.20 -0.64 14.34
N PRO A 667 -8.04 -1.03 14.86
CA PRO A 667 -7.99 -2.06 15.89
C PRO A 667 -8.80 -1.62 17.12
N PRO A 668 -9.58 -2.51 17.70
CA PRO A 668 -10.23 -2.23 18.97
C PRO A 668 -9.20 -2.06 20.10
N ALA A 669 -9.58 -1.41 21.18
CA ALA A 669 -8.74 -1.28 22.38
C ALA A 669 -8.64 -2.63 23.12
N GLU A 670 -7.80 -3.51 22.60
CA GLU A 670 -7.62 -4.89 23.05
C GLU A 670 -6.15 -5.22 23.28
N ILE A 671 -5.91 -6.14 24.21
CA ILE A 671 -4.63 -6.83 24.37
C ILE A 671 -4.79 -8.30 23.99
N GLU A 672 -3.91 -8.76 23.13
CA GLU A 672 -3.87 -10.15 22.69
C GLU A 672 -2.93 -10.94 23.59
N LEU A 673 -3.41 -12.08 24.11
CA LEU A 673 -2.68 -12.97 25.01
C LEU A 673 -2.53 -14.35 24.40
N ALA A 674 -1.37 -14.97 24.60
CA ALA A 674 -1.21 -16.40 24.27
C ALA A 674 -2.23 -17.26 25.04
N ALA A 675 -2.74 -18.31 24.41
CA ALA A 675 -3.76 -19.19 25.00
C ALA A 675 -3.31 -19.76 26.35
N GLU A 676 -2.05 -20.22 26.48
CA GLU A 676 -1.49 -20.75 27.71
C GLU A 676 -1.42 -19.70 28.83
N ASP A 677 -1.12 -18.45 28.48
CA ASP A 677 -1.04 -17.35 29.45
C ASP A 677 -2.42 -16.86 29.90
N ALA A 678 -3.38 -16.85 28.97
CA ALA A 678 -4.77 -16.55 29.27
C ALA A 678 -5.40 -17.61 30.19
N ASP A 679 -5.20 -18.89 29.90
CA ASP A 679 -5.69 -20.01 30.73
C ASP A 679 -5.10 -19.95 32.14
N ARG A 680 -3.79 -19.71 32.26
CA ARG A 680 -3.08 -19.61 33.54
C ARG A 680 -3.64 -18.46 34.43
N ARG A 681 -4.09 -17.39 33.79
CA ARG A 681 -4.67 -16.20 34.46
C ARG A 681 -6.18 -16.22 34.54
N GLN A 682 -6.83 -17.28 34.05
CA GLN A 682 -8.29 -17.43 33.96
C GLN A 682 -8.96 -16.25 33.22
N ILE A 683 -8.30 -15.79 32.14
CA ILE A 683 -8.78 -14.72 31.25
C ILE A 683 -9.38 -15.35 30.00
N ALA A 684 -10.60 -14.95 29.65
CA ALA A 684 -11.26 -15.32 28.42
C ALA A 684 -11.31 -14.15 27.42
N THR A 685 -11.49 -14.45 26.14
CA THR A 685 -11.74 -13.41 25.15
C THR A 685 -12.97 -12.58 25.51
N GLY A 686 -12.83 -11.26 25.52
CA GLY A 686 -13.87 -10.30 25.89
C GLY A 686 -13.82 -9.85 27.36
N ASP A 687 -13.04 -10.51 28.23
CA ASP A 687 -12.84 -10.06 29.58
C ASP A 687 -12.14 -8.69 29.63
N THR A 688 -12.53 -7.85 30.59
CA THR A 688 -11.79 -6.62 30.91
C THR A 688 -10.57 -6.98 31.74
N VAL A 689 -9.41 -6.48 31.33
CA VAL A 689 -8.13 -6.71 32.01
C VAL A 689 -7.41 -5.41 32.27
N SER A 690 -6.71 -5.35 33.40
CA SER A 690 -5.79 -4.26 33.74
C SER A 690 -4.38 -4.67 33.32
N VAL A 691 -3.80 -3.92 32.38
CA VAL A 691 -2.41 -4.08 31.93
C VAL A 691 -1.56 -3.06 32.66
N ARG A 692 -0.57 -3.52 33.40
CA ARG A 692 0.24 -2.71 34.29
C ARG A 692 1.72 -2.77 33.94
N SER A 693 2.40 -1.64 34.04
CA SER A 693 3.85 -1.53 33.80
C SER A 693 4.37 -0.23 34.41
N ASN A 694 5.38 -0.31 35.27
CA ASN A 694 6.10 0.85 35.84
C ASN A 694 5.20 2.00 36.34
N GLY A 695 4.13 1.69 37.05
CA GLY A 695 3.22 2.71 37.58
C GLY A 695 2.12 3.17 36.62
N THR A 696 2.16 2.72 35.37
CA THR A 696 1.09 2.91 34.37
C THR A 696 0.14 1.71 34.42
N ALA A 697 -1.17 1.95 34.40
CA ALA A 697 -2.19 0.93 34.29
C ALA A 697 -3.22 1.35 33.24
N ILE A 698 -3.54 0.45 32.31
CA ILE A 698 -4.52 0.68 31.25
C ILE A 698 -5.55 -0.47 31.29
N GLU A 699 -6.83 -0.14 31.23
CA GLU A 699 -7.89 -1.13 31.07
C GLU A 699 -8.16 -1.41 29.60
N LEU A 700 -8.12 -2.69 29.22
CA LEU A 700 -8.32 -3.17 27.86
C LEU A 700 -9.22 -4.41 27.87
N ARG A 701 -9.75 -4.78 26.72
CA ARG A 701 -10.35 -6.09 26.52
C ARG A 701 -9.30 -7.12 26.17
N ALA A 702 -9.42 -8.32 26.70
CA ALA A 702 -8.54 -9.43 26.36
C ALA A 702 -9.04 -10.15 25.10
N ARG A 703 -8.10 -10.50 24.21
CA ARG A 703 -8.30 -11.41 23.09
C ARG A 703 -7.33 -12.57 23.21
N VAL A 704 -7.83 -13.80 23.29
CA VAL A 704 -6.98 -14.99 23.37
C VAL A 704 -6.58 -15.45 21.97
N SER A 705 -5.28 -15.61 21.75
CA SER A 705 -4.68 -16.02 20.48
C SER A 705 -3.91 -17.32 20.62
N ARG A 706 -4.15 -18.25 19.69
CA ARG A 706 -3.37 -19.49 19.57
C ARG A 706 -2.10 -19.32 18.74
N ALA A 707 -2.00 -18.22 18.02
CA ALA A 707 -0.83 -17.91 17.19
C ALA A 707 0.28 -17.20 17.98
N LEU A 708 -0.02 -16.68 19.18
CA LEU A 708 0.94 -15.97 19.99
C LEU A 708 1.73 -16.94 20.88
N ALA A 709 3.04 -16.75 20.95
CA ALA A 709 3.90 -17.57 21.81
C ALA A 709 3.66 -17.28 23.29
N ALA A 710 3.72 -18.31 24.13
CA ALA A 710 3.63 -18.15 25.59
C ALA A 710 4.69 -17.20 26.13
N GLY A 711 4.32 -16.40 27.15
CA GLY A 711 5.16 -15.34 27.70
C GLY A 711 5.10 -14.02 26.92
N THR A 712 4.21 -13.92 25.91
CA THR A 712 4.08 -12.73 25.07
C THR A 712 2.65 -12.19 25.13
N ALA A 713 2.52 -10.85 25.23
CA ALA A 713 1.28 -10.12 25.01
C ALA A 713 1.46 -9.17 23.81
N ARG A 714 0.43 -8.94 23.02
CA ARG A 714 0.48 -8.10 21.83
C ARG A 714 -0.59 -7.00 21.89
N ILE A 715 -0.20 -5.76 21.53
CA ILE A 715 -1.10 -4.60 21.58
C ILE A 715 -0.85 -3.70 20.36
N ALA A 716 -1.92 -3.10 19.84
CA ALA A 716 -1.78 -2.05 18.84
C ALA A 716 -1.13 -0.81 19.47
N GLU A 717 -0.16 -0.21 18.76
CA GLU A 717 0.66 0.90 19.26
C GLU A 717 -0.17 2.07 19.79
N GLU A 718 -1.26 2.39 19.12
CA GLU A 718 -2.19 3.47 19.51
C GLU A 718 -2.90 3.25 20.86
N HIS A 719 -2.95 2.01 21.34
CA HIS A 719 -3.56 1.66 22.64
C HIS A 719 -2.52 1.35 23.71
N ALA A 720 -1.24 1.32 23.38
CA ALA A 720 -0.16 0.95 24.28
C ALA A 720 0.18 2.04 25.32
N GLY A 721 -0.11 3.31 25.00
CA GLY A 721 0.23 4.44 25.89
C GLY A 721 1.68 4.38 26.37
N ASP A 722 1.91 4.66 27.65
CA ASP A 722 3.23 4.64 28.30
C ASP A 722 3.59 3.27 28.92
N LEU A 723 2.95 2.17 28.52
CA LEU A 723 3.33 0.82 28.97
C LEU A 723 4.77 0.50 28.56
N HIS A 724 5.52 -0.16 29.43
CA HIS A 724 6.86 -0.63 29.13
C HIS A 724 6.85 -2.01 28.40
N ARG A 725 8.04 -2.51 28.09
CA ARG A 725 8.20 -3.79 27.38
C ARG A 725 7.74 -5.00 28.18
N ASP A 726 7.81 -4.92 29.52
CA ASP A 726 7.41 -5.99 30.42
C ASP A 726 6.15 -5.55 31.16
N VAL A 727 5.09 -6.36 31.09
CA VAL A 727 3.76 -6.03 31.59
C VAL A 727 3.18 -7.16 32.46
N GLU A 728 2.42 -6.76 33.47
CA GLU A 728 1.52 -7.62 34.22
C GLU A 728 0.11 -7.48 33.64
N VAL A 729 -0.56 -8.59 33.37
CA VAL A 729 -1.96 -8.60 32.92
C VAL A 729 -2.80 -9.35 33.94
N VAL A 730 -3.75 -8.66 34.53
CA VAL A 730 -4.66 -9.21 35.54
C VAL A 730 -6.11 -8.96 35.13
N LYS A 731 -6.99 -9.89 35.44
CA LYS A 731 -8.44 -9.69 35.28
C LYS A 731 -8.90 -8.52 36.13
N ALA A 732 -9.63 -7.57 35.55
CA ALA A 732 -10.11 -6.36 36.24
C ALA A 732 -11.26 -6.69 37.19
#